data_badc6dd4877dd040341bdf7f1098aede
#
_entry.id   badc6dd4877dd040341bdf7f1098aede
#
_cell.length_a   1.000
_cell.length_b   1.000
_cell.length_c   1.000
_cell.angle_alpha   90.00
_cell.angle_beta   90.00
_cell.angle_gamma   90.00
#
_symmetry.space_group_name_H-M   'P 1'
#
loop_
_entity.id
_entity.type
_entity.pdbx_description
1 polymer ?
#
loop_
_entity_poly.entity_id
_entity_poly.type
_entity_poly.pdbx_seq_one_letter_code
_entity_poly.pdbx_strand_id
1 'polypeptide(L)'
;MKHIRLILMAVALFALSSCSEYSYEKVSGDPLGTRIYTLDNGLKVYLSVNKEQPRIQTIISVRVGAKNDPAETTGLAHYFEHLMFKGTDKFGTSDYQAEKPLLDQIEALFEKYRVTTDERERKAIYAQIDELSQQASKYSIPNEYDKLIQSIGGDGCNAWTSYDETSYMSEIPSNQVENWAKIESERFKNAVIRGFHTELETVYEEYNMSLTRDSRKVLERFLELMMPNHPYGQHSVLGKQEHLKNPSITNIKNYYNTYYVPNNMAVCLSGDFNPDEVIKIIDSYFGDMTPNESLPQSIEGEIVPVTEPRRAEVYGLESEMLYAGWLTGAATSEDALMLEIVSSVLSNGNCGIIDQNLIQEQKVLYGGASADQLSDAGFMVLVGMPKAGQTLEQVEALLLEQVEKLKSGEFDESIINAIIANYKRDLMVSYEDNFARCYAMALSFINGNDWAESVSKLDRASKITKEDVVAWANKNLTSQSLVTVYKRQGEDKSQKKIDKPQITPIATNRDSQSEFLKAIAGSEVAPIAPRFTDYERDMDIFTLDNGIEVLYKQNELNERFELIYLYDFGLESDPSLSVARDYMSMLGTESKSLAQILSEQYELACDVSFSPSKTNFYVTISGIAENMPAAMTLAEEYMTDVKGDEAVLAEVKNDLIKERTNSKTNQRANYNALQRYVVYGSDYVARTTLTNEQLMALESEALLDKIRGLKNYQHRILYYGPMSKRELAKQLNTSHVVAENLIPVEYKSTPNVEVTEPKVVFAQYDAKQIYYMQYACGGDMFDVKLDPVTRLYNEYFSGGMNAIVFQEMREARGLAYSSYAYLGQGATCNEPYYFHAFIATQNDKMQQAIEAFDEIIENMPQSEAAFELTKQGLLTGMGTARTTKMDVLWKYIGDMRFGITDFNRTEAVYNGIQTMTLADVVEFQQNHIKGNKYIYCILGDKNDVDMNYLKSLGKVEFVSQEQIFGY
;
A
#
# COMPACT_ATOMS: atom_id res chain seq x y z
N MET A 1 60.73 -19.91 -11.03
CA MET A 1 59.74 -21.03 -11.03
C MET A 1 58.61 -20.92 -10.00
N LYS A 2 58.79 -20.24 -8.87
CA LYS A 2 57.69 -20.05 -7.90
C LYS A 2 56.63 -19.01 -8.35
N HIS A 3 57.05 -17.99 -9.10
CA HIS A 3 56.11 -16.97 -9.61
C HIS A 3 55.26 -17.42 -10.84
N ILE A 4 55.78 -18.37 -11.62
CA ILE A 4 55.05 -18.95 -12.75
C ILE A 4 53.93 -19.91 -12.27
N ARG A 5 54.13 -20.59 -11.14
CA ARG A 5 53.09 -21.46 -10.53
C ARG A 5 51.99 -20.67 -9.84
N LEU A 6 52.23 -19.44 -9.34
CA LEU A 6 51.20 -18.58 -8.82
C LEU A 6 50.30 -17.96 -9.92
N ILE A 7 50.91 -17.61 -11.06
CA ILE A 7 50.16 -17.07 -12.20
C ILE A 7 49.31 -18.18 -12.87
N LEU A 8 49.84 -19.42 -12.93
CA LEU A 8 49.06 -20.58 -13.41
C LEU A 8 47.97 -21.03 -12.44
N MET A 9 48.09 -20.82 -11.13
CA MET A 9 47.01 -21.03 -10.16
C MET A 9 45.94 -19.91 -10.19
N ALA A 10 46.35 -18.66 -10.42
CA ALA A 10 45.41 -17.56 -10.59
C ALA A 10 44.63 -17.71 -11.92
N VAL A 11 45.25 -18.16 -13.00
CA VAL A 11 44.57 -18.48 -14.29
C VAL A 11 43.70 -19.73 -14.18
N ALA A 12 44.04 -20.71 -13.35
CA ALA A 12 43.24 -21.91 -13.14
C ALA A 12 42.03 -21.67 -12.19
N LEU A 13 42.05 -20.63 -11.37
CA LEU A 13 40.92 -20.22 -10.54
C LEU A 13 39.87 -19.37 -11.35
N PHE A 14 40.29 -18.80 -12.50
CA PHE A 14 39.36 -18.16 -13.45
C PHE A 14 38.76 -19.12 -14.46
N ALA A 15 39.17 -20.40 -14.52
CA ALA A 15 38.70 -21.38 -15.50
C ALA A 15 37.68 -22.40 -14.99
N LEU A 16 37.07 -22.13 -13.82
CA LEU A 16 35.92 -22.89 -13.29
C LEU A 16 34.66 -22.04 -13.10
N SER A 17 34.56 -20.89 -13.77
CA SER A 17 33.28 -20.28 -14.02
C SER A 17 32.58 -21.06 -15.11
N SER A 18 31.47 -21.69 -14.74
CA SER A 18 30.57 -22.42 -15.63
C SER A 18 30.43 -21.70 -16.96
N CYS A 19 30.33 -22.46 -18.08
CA CYS A 19 29.86 -21.99 -19.39
C CYS A 19 28.41 -21.47 -19.25
N SER A 20 28.18 -20.31 -18.69
CA SER A 20 26.96 -19.55 -18.94
C SER A 20 27.20 -18.74 -20.21
N GLU A 21 26.28 -18.83 -21.16
CA GLU A 21 26.25 -18.10 -22.42
C GLU A 21 26.24 -16.60 -22.21
N TYR A 22 25.76 -16.13 -21.00
CA TYR A 22 25.64 -14.75 -20.59
C TYR A 22 26.57 -14.43 -19.41
N SER A 23 27.30 -13.35 -19.51
CA SER A 23 28.09 -12.81 -18.38
C SER A 23 27.19 -12.00 -17.45
N TYR A 24 27.46 -12.08 -16.16
CA TYR A 24 26.77 -11.30 -15.13
C TYR A 24 27.70 -10.79 -14.04
N GLU A 25 27.32 -9.71 -13.42
CA GLU A 25 27.97 -9.15 -12.25
C GLU A 25 27.38 -9.75 -10.96
N LYS A 26 28.21 -9.94 -9.95
CA LYS A 26 27.83 -10.33 -8.59
C LYS A 26 28.55 -9.48 -7.58
N VAL A 27 27.84 -9.04 -6.55
CA VAL A 27 28.42 -8.33 -5.42
C VAL A 27 28.70 -9.30 -4.27
N SER A 28 29.90 -9.24 -3.72
CA SER A 28 30.26 -10.07 -2.56
C SER A 28 29.52 -9.60 -1.32
N GLY A 29 28.93 -10.53 -0.57
CA GLY A 29 28.16 -10.20 0.63
C GLY A 29 26.71 -9.78 0.35
N ASP A 30 26.25 -9.80 -0.91
CA ASP A 30 24.87 -9.51 -1.27
C ASP A 30 23.91 -10.55 -0.64
N PRO A 31 23.02 -10.15 0.29
CA PRO A 31 22.07 -11.07 0.93
C PRO A 31 21.03 -11.61 -0.03
N LEU A 32 20.76 -10.91 -1.15
CA LEU A 32 19.82 -11.33 -2.20
C LEU A 32 20.43 -12.29 -3.22
N GLY A 33 21.76 -12.38 -3.26
CA GLY A 33 22.50 -13.19 -4.22
C GLY A 33 22.24 -12.77 -5.67
N THR A 34 22.01 -11.50 -5.91
CA THR A 34 21.57 -10.91 -7.18
C THR A 34 22.59 -11.19 -8.29
N ARG A 35 22.08 -11.61 -9.46
CA ARG A 35 22.83 -11.64 -10.71
C ARG A 35 22.39 -10.47 -11.58
N ILE A 36 23.32 -9.64 -12.01
CA ILE A 36 23.05 -8.46 -12.81
C ILE A 36 23.60 -8.67 -14.22
N TYR A 37 22.72 -8.68 -15.19
CA TYR A 37 23.05 -8.81 -16.60
C TYR A 37 22.85 -7.48 -17.32
N THR A 38 23.62 -7.27 -18.37
CA THR A 38 23.41 -6.19 -19.33
C THR A 38 23.33 -6.83 -20.72
N LEU A 39 22.19 -6.74 -21.37
CA LEU A 39 22.00 -7.24 -22.74
C LEU A 39 22.71 -6.32 -23.75
N ASP A 40 22.93 -6.82 -24.95
CA ASP A 40 23.61 -6.08 -26.03
C ASP A 40 22.91 -4.76 -26.41
N ASN A 41 21.59 -4.67 -26.18
CA ASN A 41 20.80 -3.46 -26.40
C ASN A 41 20.77 -2.51 -25.19
N GLY A 42 21.52 -2.81 -24.13
CA GLY A 42 21.64 -1.99 -22.93
C GLY A 42 20.62 -2.27 -21.84
N LEU A 43 19.66 -3.18 -22.04
CA LEU A 43 18.68 -3.57 -21.00
C LEU A 43 19.39 -4.20 -19.80
N LYS A 44 19.11 -3.67 -18.59
CA LYS A 44 19.56 -4.25 -17.33
C LYS A 44 18.59 -5.33 -16.85
N VAL A 45 19.12 -6.46 -16.38
CA VAL A 45 18.30 -7.54 -15.84
C VAL A 45 18.86 -7.96 -14.48
N TYR A 46 18.05 -7.82 -13.43
CA TYR A 46 18.39 -8.19 -12.06
C TYR A 46 17.61 -9.43 -11.66
N LEU A 47 18.31 -10.50 -11.29
CA LEU A 47 17.72 -11.78 -10.93
C LEU A 47 18.11 -12.20 -9.51
N SER A 48 17.13 -12.34 -8.62
CA SER A 48 17.29 -12.79 -7.24
C SER A 48 16.45 -14.05 -6.98
N VAL A 49 17.08 -15.17 -6.60
CA VAL A 49 16.36 -16.43 -6.39
C VAL A 49 15.83 -16.51 -4.96
N ASN A 50 14.54 -16.79 -4.83
CA ASN A 50 13.85 -17.12 -3.58
C ASN A 50 12.88 -18.28 -3.81
N LYS A 51 13.13 -19.44 -3.22
CA LYS A 51 12.39 -20.69 -3.45
C LYS A 51 11.25 -20.96 -2.48
N GLU A 52 10.85 -19.97 -1.70
CA GLU A 52 9.82 -20.14 -0.68
C GLU A 52 8.45 -20.53 -1.26
N GLN A 53 8.12 -19.90 -2.40
CA GLN A 53 6.90 -20.16 -3.14
C GLN A 53 7.21 -20.36 -4.62
N PRO A 54 6.46 -21.20 -5.37
CA PRO A 54 6.66 -21.37 -6.80
C PRO A 54 6.06 -20.19 -7.59
N ARG A 55 6.42 -18.97 -7.21
CA ARG A 55 5.99 -17.72 -7.82
C ARG A 55 7.18 -16.78 -8.02
N ILE A 56 7.01 -15.83 -8.91
CA ILE A 56 8.01 -14.82 -9.27
C ILE A 56 7.35 -13.44 -9.20
N GLN A 57 7.88 -12.58 -8.38
CA GLN A 57 7.59 -11.15 -8.44
C GLN A 57 8.41 -10.53 -9.57
N THR A 58 7.78 -9.69 -10.36
CA THR A 58 8.40 -8.96 -11.47
C THR A 58 8.22 -7.47 -11.28
N ILE A 59 9.25 -6.69 -11.62
CA ILE A 59 9.15 -5.24 -11.79
C ILE A 59 9.92 -4.88 -13.07
N ILE A 60 9.28 -4.16 -13.98
CA ILE A 60 9.94 -3.50 -15.11
C ILE A 60 9.93 -2.00 -14.81
N SER A 61 11.12 -1.44 -14.62
CA SER A 61 11.29 -0.03 -14.31
C SER A 61 11.87 0.73 -15.50
N VAL A 62 11.30 1.88 -15.78
CA VAL A 62 11.81 2.83 -16.76
C VAL A 62 12.33 4.05 -16.00
N ARG A 63 13.58 4.47 -16.28
CA ARG A 63 14.21 5.63 -15.63
C ARG A 63 13.67 6.93 -16.26
N VAL A 64 12.38 7.14 -16.05
CA VAL A 64 11.64 8.30 -16.53
C VAL A 64 10.38 8.49 -15.71
N GLY A 65 10.10 9.72 -15.30
CA GLY A 65 8.93 10.05 -14.49
C GLY A 65 8.46 11.48 -14.77
N ALA A 66 7.72 12.04 -13.84
CA ALA A 66 7.10 13.35 -14.01
C ALA A 66 8.11 14.49 -14.21
N LYS A 67 9.36 14.37 -13.73
CA LYS A 67 10.39 15.39 -13.99
C LYS A 67 10.72 15.52 -15.48
N ASN A 68 10.41 14.52 -16.28
CA ASN A 68 10.68 14.48 -17.72
C ASN A 68 9.47 14.93 -18.55
N ASP A 69 8.39 15.36 -17.91
CA ASP A 69 7.20 15.88 -18.61
C ASP A 69 7.55 17.15 -19.41
N PRO A 70 7.05 17.29 -20.66
CA PRO A 70 7.14 18.57 -21.35
C PRO A 70 6.47 19.67 -20.53
N ALA A 71 7.12 20.83 -20.46
CA ALA A 71 6.70 21.96 -19.63
C ALA A 71 5.25 22.44 -19.89
N GLU A 72 4.73 22.21 -21.10
CA GLU A 72 3.37 22.56 -21.51
C GLU A 72 2.34 21.44 -21.41
N THR A 73 2.74 20.22 -20.99
CA THR A 73 1.85 19.05 -20.84
C THR A 73 2.25 18.19 -19.64
N THR A 74 2.40 18.80 -18.47
CA THR A 74 2.75 18.09 -17.23
C THR A 74 1.63 17.14 -16.78
N GLY A 75 1.99 16.06 -16.09
CA GLY A 75 1.11 14.92 -15.77
C GLY A 75 1.10 13.87 -16.86
N LEU A 76 1.95 14.04 -17.89
CA LEU A 76 2.00 13.14 -19.03
C LEU A 76 2.59 11.79 -18.67
N ALA A 77 3.63 11.74 -17.85
CA ALA A 77 4.24 10.48 -17.38
C ALA A 77 3.21 9.56 -16.72
N HIS A 78 2.46 10.11 -15.76
CA HIS A 78 1.42 9.40 -15.04
C HIS A 78 0.26 8.99 -15.96
N TYR A 79 -0.17 9.88 -16.85
CA TYR A 79 -1.22 9.56 -17.80
C TYR A 79 -0.79 8.44 -18.78
N PHE A 80 0.47 8.46 -19.22
CA PHE A 80 0.99 7.40 -20.09
C PHE A 80 1.11 6.06 -19.36
N GLU A 81 1.44 6.05 -18.07
CA GLU A 81 1.38 4.84 -17.25
C GLU A 81 0.03 4.14 -17.39
N HIS A 82 -1.10 4.87 -17.23
CA HIS A 82 -2.45 4.33 -17.42
C HIS A 82 -2.67 3.79 -18.85
N LEU A 83 -2.18 4.49 -19.86
CA LEU A 83 -2.36 4.10 -21.26
C LEU A 83 -1.58 2.85 -21.64
N MET A 84 -0.53 2.50 -20.90
CA MET A 84 0.23 1.26 -21.10
C MET A 84 -0.60 -0.01 -20.84
N PHE A 85 -1.73 0.09 -20.14
CA PHE A 85 -2.66 -1.02 -19.91
C PHE A 85 -3.70 -1.19 -21.03
N LYS A 86 -3.75 -0.28 -22.00
CA LYS A 86 -4.79 -0.27 -23.05
C LYS A 86 -4.46 -1.16 -24.25
N GLY A 87 -3.29 -1.80 -24.27
CA GLY A 87 -2.89 -2.80 -25.24
C GLY A 87 -2.01 -2.30 -26.39
N THR A 88 -1.86 -3.15 -27.38
CA THR A 88 -0.94 -2.99 -28.54
C THR A 88 -1.70 -3.13 -29.87
N ASP A 89 -0.99 -3.30 -30.97
CA ASP A 89 -1.58 -3.66 -32.25
C ASP A 89 -2.01 -5.15 -32.34
N LYS A 90 -1.63 -6.00 -31.35
CA LYS A 90 -1.96 -7.43 -31.28
C LYS A 90 -2.98 -7.81 -30.21
N PHE A 91 -3.07 -7.02 -29.15
CA PHE A 91 -4.05 -7.21 -28.09
C PHE A 91 -4.66 -5.87 -27.64
N GLY A 92 -5.79 -5.92 -26.97
CA GLY A 92 -6.59 -4.73 -26.66
C GLY A 92 -7.46 -4.28 -27.84
N THR A 93 -7.48 -5.02 -28.93
CA THR A 93 -8.26 -4.75 -30.14
C THR A 93 -8.67 -6.05 -30.83
N SER A 94 -9.86 -6.06 -31.44
CA SER A 94 -10.34 -7.14 -32.31
C SER A 94 -9.90 -6.98 -33.78
N ASP A 95 -9.62 -5.75 -34.21
CA ASP A 95 -9.18 -5.40 -35.57
C ASP A 95 -8.44 -4.06 -35.58
N TYR A 96 -7.13 -4.11 -35.38
CA TYR A 96 -6.29 -2.90 -35.36
C TYR A 96 -6.29 -2.15 -36.70
N GLN A 97 -6.38 -2.87 -37.85
CA GLN A 97 -6.36 -2.22 -39.17
C GLN A 97 -7.61 -1.33 -39.39
N ALA A 98 -8.75 -1.77 -38.86
CA ALA A 98 -9.97 -0.98 -38.91
C ALA A 98 -10.00 0.13 -37.82
N GLU A 99 -9.38 -0.10 -36.66
CA GLU A 99 -9.31 0.84 -35.53
C GLU A 99 -8.34 2.01 -35.78
N LYS A 100 -7.15 1.71 -36.32
CA LYS A 100 -6.06 2.70 -36.49
C LYS A 100 -6.46 4.01 -37.16
N PRO A 101 -7.22 4.03 -38.30
CA PRO A 101 -7.62 5.27 -38.93
C PRO A 101 -8.51 6.16 -38.04
N LEU A 102 -9.26 5.57 -37.08
CA LEU A 102 -10.07 6.30 -36.12
C LEU A 102 -9.17 6.92 -35.05
N LEU A 103 -8.21 6.16 -34.54
CA LEU A 103 -7.24 6.63 -33.56
C LEU A 103 -6.39 7.79 -34.12
N ASP A 104 -5.96 7.72 -35.40
CA ASP A 104 -5.20 8.79 -36.04
C ASP A 104 -6.05 10.08 -36.16
N GLN A 105 -7.37 9.97 -36.42
CA GLN A 105 -8.28 11.10 -36.46
C GLN A 105 -8.52 11.71 -35.07
N ILE A 106 -8.66 10.87 -34.03
CA ILE A 106 -8.79 11.29 -32.63
C ILE A 106 -7.54 12.08 -32.21
N GLU A 107 -6.33 11.60 -32.53
CA GLU A 107 -5.10 12.33 -32.25
C GLU A 107 -5.10 13.70 -32.91
N ALA A 108 -5.40 13.80 -34.20
CA ALA A 108 -5.45 15.07 -34.93
C ALA A 108 -6.46 16.05 -34.32
N LEU A 109 -7.61 15.56 -33.81
CA LEU A 109 -8.61 16.38 -33.13
C LEU A 109 -8.14 16.84 -31.75
N PHE A 110 -7.46 16.01 -30.96
CA PHE A 110 -6.90 16.43 -29.68
C PHE A 110 -5.82 17.50 -29.86
N GLU A 111 -4.95 17.39 -30.85
CA GLU A 111 -3.96 18.44 -31.14
C GLU A 111 -4.64 19.75 -31.60
N LYS A 112 -5.72 19.66 -32.36
CA LYS A 112 -6.54 20.84 -32.70
C LYS A 112 -7.27 21.40 -31.47
N TYR A 113 -7.84 20.55 -30.63
CA TYR A 113 -8.55 20.93 -29.40
C TYR A 113 -7.64 21.71 -28.45
N ARG A 114 -6.39 21.26 -28.30
CA ARG A 114 -5.40 21.83 -27.40
C ARG A 114 -5.09 23.30 -27.72
N VAL A 115 -5.01 23.68 -28.99
CA VAL A 115 -4.67 25.03 -29.43
C VAL A 115 -5.90 25.92 -29.67
N THR A 116 -7.09 25.36 -29.65
CA THR A 116 -8.35 26.13 -29.88
C THR A 116 -8.77 26.82 -28.58
N THR A 117 -8.98 28.12 -28.63
CA THR A 117 -9.37 28.96 -27.47
C THR A 117 -10.86 29.30 -27.44
N ASP A 118 -11.57 29.22 -28.60
CA ASP A 118 -13.00 29.45 -28.65
C ASP A 118 -13.79 28.29 -28.05
N GLU A 119 -14.56 28.57 -27.03
CA GLU A 119 -15.32 27.56 -26.26
C GLU A 119 -16.34 26.79 -27.09
N ARG A 120 -16.98 27.41 -28.08
CA ARG A 120 -17.96 26.73 -28.94
C ARG A 120 -17.25 25.78 -29.88
N GLU A 121 -16.12 26.22 -30.45
CA GLU A 121 -15.31 25.37 -31.31
C GLU A 121 -14.72 24.21 -30.52
N ARG A 122 -14.20 24.43 -29.29
CA ARG A 122 -13.72 23.38 -28.40
C ARG A 122 -14.79 22.31 -28.14
N LYS A 123 -16.01 22.74 -27.78
CA LYS A 123 -17.13 21.79 -27.55
C LYS A 123 -17.47 20.98 -28.82
N ALA A 124 -17.42 21.63 -29.99
CA ALA A 124 -17.69 20.95 -31.26
C ALA A 124 -16.59 19.94 -31.63
N ILE A 125 -15.32 20.27 -31.36
CA ILE A 125 -14.20 19.34 -31.55
C ILE A 125 -14.34 18.17 -30.59
N TYR A 126 -14.64 18.41 -29.31
CA TYR A 126 -14.79 17.33 -28.31
C TYR A 126 -15.94 16.40 -28.63
N ALA A 127 -17.08 16.91 -29.16
CA ALA A 127 -18.18 16.08 -29.64
C ALA A 127 -17.75 15.17 -30.82
N GLN A 128 -16.85 15.62 -31.69
CA GLN A 128 -16.28 14.78 -32.75
C GLN A 128 -15.35 13.74 -32.20
N ILE A 129 -14.54 14.07 -31.18
CA ILE A 129 -13.68 13.12 -30.46
C ILE A 129 -14.56 12.02 -29.83
N ASP A 130 -15.62 12.38 -29.12
CA ASP A 130 -16.54 11.41 -28.49
C ASP A 130 -17.17 10.49 -29.54
N GLU A 131 -17.66 11.04 -30.67
CA GLU A 131 -18.23 10.23 -31.77
C GLU A 131 -17.22 9.25 -32.36
N LEU A 132 -16.00 9.69 -32.66
CA LEU A 132 -14.95 8.80 -33.18
C LEU A 132 -14.50 7.77 -32.15
N SER A 133 -14.44 8.13 -30.89
CA SER A 133 -14.13 7.23 -29.79
C SER A 133 -15.20 6.14 -29.63
N GLN A 134 -16.50 6.48 -29.81
CA GLN A 134 -17.58 5.49 -29.88
C GLN A 134 -17.43 4.54 -31.07
N GLN A 135 -16.92 5.02 -32.18
CA GLN A 135 -16.66 4.16 -33.36
C GLN A 135 -15.45 3.25 -33.11
N ALA A 136 -14.38 3.77 -32.51
CA ALA A 136 -13.16 3.01 -32.18
C ALA A 136 -13.42 1.96 -31.09
N SER A 137 -14.27 2.27 -30.11
CA SER A 137 -14.59 1.34 -29.01
C SER A 137 -15.24 0.03 -29.48
N LYS A 138 -15.82 -0.01 -30.68
CA LYS A 138 -16.35 -1.26 -31.27
C LYS A 138 -15.29 -2.30 -31.54
N TYR A 139 -14.05 -1.85 -31.75
CA TYR A 139 -12.88 -2.71 -31.97
C TYR A 139 -12.09 -2.95 -30.68
N SER A 140 -12.16 -2.05 -29.73
CA SER A 140 -11.42 -2.13 -28.47
C SER A 140 -11.87 -3.32 -27.60
N ILE A 141 -10.92 -3.99 -26.98
CA ILE A 141 -11.12 -5.00 -25.95
C ILE A 141 -10.54 -4.44 -24.65
N PRO A 142 -11.36 -3.81 -23.81
CA PRO A 142 -10.88 -3.18 -22.58
C PRO A 142 -10.20 -4.17 -21.64
N ASN A 143 -9.12 -3.71 -21.00
CA ASN A 143 -8.36 -4.43 -19.98
C ASN A 143 -7.89 -5.84 -20.42
N GLU A 144 -7.60 -6.00 -21.70
CA GLU A 144 -7.12 -7.29 -22.20
C GLU A 144 -5.72 -7.65 -21.68
N TYR A 145 -4.92 -6.66 -21.26
CA TYR A 145 -3.68 -6.91 -20.55
C TYR A 145 -3.93 -7.65 -19.21
N ASP A 146 -4.91 -7.23 -18.43
CA ASP A 146 -5.29 -7.92 -17.20
C ASP A 146 -5.76 -9.36 -17.48
N LYS A 147 -6.56 -9.55 -18.55
CA LYS A 147 -6.96 -10.88 -19.02
C LYS A 147 -5.75 -11.76 -19.37
N LEU A 148 -4.72 -11.20 -20.02
CA LEU A 148 -3.49 -11.91 -20.35
C LEU A 148 -2.76 -12.39 -19.10
N ILE A 149 -2.55 -11.50 -18.11
CA ILE A 149 -1.88 -11.88 -16.86
C ILE A 149 -2.72 -12.87 -16.05
N GLN A 150 -4.04 -12.66 -15.97
CA GLN A 150 -4.95 -13.58 -15.29
C GLN A 150 -4.94 -14.97 -15.97
N SER A 151 -4.86 -15.04 -17.31
CA SER A 151 -4.83 -16.29 -18.05
C SER A 151 -3.63 -17.19 -17.72
N ILE A 152 -2.54 -16.60 -17.29
CA ILE A 152 -1.34 -17.32 -16.83
C ILE A 152 -1.29 -17.51 -15.31
N GLY A 153 -2.35 -17.15 -14.59
CA GLY A 153 -2.41 -17.23 -13.12
C GLY A 153 -1.59 -16.16 -12.42
N GLY A 154 -1.31 -15.06 -13.09
CA GLY A 154 -0.68 -13.89 -12.50
C GLY A 154 -1.66 -13.08 -11.67
N ASP A 155 -1.11 -12.32 -10.71
CA ASP A 155 -1.83 -11.48 -9.77
C ASP A 155 -1.01 -10.21 -9.48
N GLY A 156 -1.57 -9.31 -8.67
CA GLY A 156 -0.86 -8.12 -8.21
C GLY A 156 -0.41 -7.17 -9.32
N CYS A 157 -1.10 -7.17 -10.49
CA CYS A 157 -0.83 -6.21 -11.54
C CYS A 157 -1.04 -4.79 -11.04
N ASN A 158 0.02 -4.00 -11.06
CA ASN A 158 -0.03 -2.59 -10.71
C ASN A 158 1.09 -1.82 -11.41
N ALA A 159 1.03 -0.50 -11.32
CA ALA A 159 2.10 0.38 -11.74
C ALA A 159 2.13 1.63 -10.85
N TRP A 160 3.21 2.37 -10.92
CA TRP A 160 3.31 3.67 -10.27
C TRP A 160 4.25 4.58 -11.06
N THR A 161 3.96 5.86 -10.97
CA THR A 161 4.82 6.92 -11.47
C THR A 161 5.26 7.82 -10.32
N SER A 162 6.57 8.09 -10.25
CA SER A 162 7.14 9.11 -9.39
C SER A 162 7.74 10.26 -10.22
N TYR A 163 8.54 11.10 -9.59
CA TYR A 163 9.30 12.10 -10.34
C TYR A 163 10.36 11.47 -11.24
N ASP A 164 10.97 10.36 -10.81
CA ASP A 164 12.17 9.78 -11.41
C ASP A 164 11.92 8.46 -12.15
N GLU A 165 10.81 7.81 -11.90
CA GLU A 165 10.51 6.49 -12.43
C GLU A 165 9.06 6.31 -12.86
N THR A 166 8.87 5.37 -13.79
CA THR A 166 7.59 4.68 -14.04
C THR A 166 7.86 3.19 -14.01
N SER A 167 7.22 2.48 -13.09
CA SER A 167 7.46 1.06 -12.84
C SER A 167 6.18 0.25 -12.95
N TYR A 168 6.29 -0.96 -13.49
CA TYR A 168 5.19 -1.88 -13.74
C TYR A 168 5.48 -3.21 -13.06
N MET A 169 4.52 -3.75 -12.32
CA MET A 169 4.70 -4.97 -11.54
C MET A 169 3.61 -5.99 -11.79
N SER A 170 3.98 -7.26 -11.59
CA SER A 170 3.04 -8.38 -11.49
C SER A 170 3.71 -9.54 -10.75
N GLU A 171 2.89 -10.40 -10.14
CA GLU A 171 3.35 -11.66 -9.57
C GLU A 171 2.82 -12.82 -10.41
N ILE A 172 3.69 -13.72 -10.85
CA ILE A 172 3.35 -14.82 -11.77
C ILE A 172 3.78 -16.17 -11.19
N PRO A 173 3.11 -17.28 -11.59
CA PRO A 173 3.64 -18.62 -11.35
C PRO A 173 5.01 -18.84 -12.00
N SER A 174 5.89 -19.57 -11.33
CA SER A 174 7.28 -19.81 -11.78
C SER A 174 7.38 -20.45 -13.17
N ASN A 175 6.40 -21.24 -13.56
CA ASN A 175 6.32 -21.89 -14.86
C ASN A 175 5.84 -20.99 -16.00
N GLN A 176 5.46 -19.73 -15.69
CA GLN A 176 4.85 -18.79 -16.65
C GLN A 176 5.79 -17.67 -17.11
N VAL A 177 7.05 -17.70 -16.72
CA VAL A 177 8.00 -16.62 -17.03
C VAL A 177 8.15 -16.35 -18.53
N GLU A 178 8.04 -17.38 -19.39
CA GLU A 178 8.12 -17.20 -20.84
C GLU A 178 6.86 -16.51 -21.40
N ASN A 179 5.66 -16.90 -20.95
CA ASN A 179 4.42 -16.24 -21.34
C ASN A 179 4.39 -14.79 -20.87
N TRP A 180 4.83 -14.54 -19.63
CA TRP A 180 4.98 -13.18 -19.09
C TRP A 180 5.94 -12.36 -19.98
N ALA A 181 7.10 -12.90 -20.34
CA ALA A 181 8.06 -12.21 -21.18
C ALA A 181 7.49 -11.88 -22.58
N LYS A 182 6.67 -12.77 -23.16
CA LYS A 182 5.92 -12.52 -24.41
C LYS A 182 4.96 -11.36 -24.27
N ILE A 183 4.18 -11.33 -23.18
CA ILE A 183 3.18 -10.28 -22.92
C ILE A 183 3.87 -8.92 -22.71
N GLU A 184 4.86 -8.87 -21.81
CA GLU A 184 5.52 -7.62 -21.45
C GLU A 184 6.36 -7.06 -22.62
N SER A 185 7.11 -7.91 -23.30
CA SER A 185 7.89 -7.45 -24.46
C SER A 185 7.01 -6.88 -25.58
N GLU A 186 5.85 -7.46 -25.83
CA GLU A 186 4.87 -6.92 -26.76
C GLU A 186 4.34 -5.57 -26.30
N ARG A 187 3.98 -5.46 -25.02
CA ARG A 187 3.47 -4.22 -24.42
C ARG A 187 4.50 -3.08 -24.50
N PHE A 188 5.75 -3.34 -24.14
CA PHE A 188 6.80 -2.33 -24.14
C PHE A 188 7.31 -1.95 -25.54
N LYS A 189 7.16 -2.82 -26.54
CA LYS A 189 7.56 -2.56 -27.93
C LYS A 189 6.50 -1.83 -28.75
N ASN A 190 5.21 -2.14 -28.53
CA ASN A 190 4.15 -1.84 -29.49
C ASN A 190 2.93 -1.18 -28.82
N ALA A 191 3.12 -0.41 -27.73
CA ALA A 191 2.02 0.27 -27.05
C ALA A 191 1.21 1.16 -28.01
N VAL A 192 -0.11 1.02 -27.98
CA VAL A 192 -1.06 1.81 -28.77
C VAL A 192 -1.90 2.69 -27.85
N ILE A 193 -1.92 3.99 -28.13
CA ILE A 193 -2.74 4.96 -27.39
C ILE A 193 -4.20 4.74 -27.78
N ARG A 194 -4.96 4.12 -26.86
CA ARG A 194 -6.35 3.70 -27.03
C ARG A 194 -7.18 4.12 -25.82
N GLY A 195 -8.47 4.35 -26.01
CA GLY A 195 -9.34 4.76 -24.91
C GLY A 195 -8.95 6.09 -24.26
N PHE A 196 -8.26 6.96 -24.98
CA PHE A 196 -7.64 8.16 -24.46
C PHE A 196 -8.63 9.07 -23.71
N HIS A 197 -9.79 9.36 -24.28
CA HIS A 197 -10.73 10.29 -23.66
C HIS A 197 -11.43 9.71 -22.42
N THR A 198 -11.68 8.39 -22.39
CA THR A 198 -12.26 7.73 -21.21
C THR A 198 -11.25 7.64 -20.07
N GLU A 199 -10.00 7.32 -20.38
CA GLU A 199 -8.94 7.29 -19.37
C GLU A 199 -8.63 8.69 -18.83
N LEU A 200 -8.77 9.74 -19.64
CA LEU A 200 -8.63 11.12 -19.20
C LEU A 200 -9.62 11.46 -18.08
N GLU A 201 -10.85 10.93 -18.15
CA GLU A 201 -11.84 11.07 -17.09
C GLU A 201 -11.39 10.43 -15.77
N THR A 202 -10.74 9.27 -15.84
CA THR A 202 -10.16 8.59 -14.67
C THR A 202 -9.06 9.43 -14.03
N VAL A 203 -8.12 9.95 -14.83
CA VAL A 203 -7.05 10.84 -14.35
C VAL A 203 -7.61 12.13 -13.74
N TYR A 204 -8.69 12.67 -14.28
CA TYR A 204 -9.38 13.82 -13.68
C TYR A 204 -9.96 13.48 -12.30
N GLU A 205 -10.53 12.29 -12.13
CA GLU A 205 -11.04 11.88 -10.81
C GLU A 205 -9.91 11.71 -9.81
N GLU A 206 -8.80 11.11 -10.21
CA GLU A 206 -7.61 11.03 -9.37
C GLU A 206 -7.09 12.40 -8.96
N TYR A 207 -6.99 13.32 -9.92
CA TYR A 207 -6.59 14.68 -9.61
C TYR A 207 -7.57 15.34 -8.63
N ASN A 208 -8.89 15.24 -8.87
CA ASN A 208 -9.89 15.80 -7.96
C ASN A 208 -9.85 15.16 -6.56
N MET A 209 -9.64 13.85 -6.48
CA MET A 209 -9.49 13.13 -5.22
C MET A 209 -8.22 13.59 -4.47
N SER A 210 -7.14 13.86 -5.18
CA SER A 210 -5.90 14.33 -4.58
C SER A 210 -6.03 15.72 -3.95
N LEU A 211 -6.94 16.56 -4.45
CA LEU A 211 -7.24 17.88 -3.88
C LEU A 211 -7.88 17.82 -2.48
N THR A 212 -8.41 16.66 -2.08
CA THR A 212 -8.99 16.46 -0.74
C THR A 212 -7.94 16.18 0.33
N ARG A 213 -6.68 15.97 -0.04
CA ARG A 213 -5.57 15.67 0.88
C ARG A 213 -4.74 16.93 1.13
N ASP A 214 -4.84 17.49 2.31
CA ASP A 214 -4.12 18.72 2.64
C ASP A 214 -2.60 18.52 2.76
N SER A 215 -2.13 17.34 3.15
CA SER A 215 -0.70 16.99 3.19
C SER A 215 -0.02 17.12 1.80
N ARG A 216 -0.76 16.80 0.73
CA ARG A 216 -0.26 17.01 -0.64
C ARG A 216 0.02 18.50 -0.92
N LYS A 217 -0.91 19.38 -0.53
CA LYS A 217 -0.74 20.84 -0.73
C LYS A 217 0.50 21.37 -0.02
N VAL A 218 0.73 20.85 1.20
CA VAL A 218 1.92 21.18 1.98
C VAL A 218 3.18 20.77 1.25
N LEU A 219 3.23 19.51 0.80
CA LEU A 219 4.39 18.96 0.10
C LEU A 219 4.66 19.69 -1.23
N GLU A 220 3.64 19.91 -2.05
CA GLU A 220 3.77 20.65 -3.32
C GLU A 220 4.30 22.06 -3.09
N ARG A 221 3.77 22.76 -2.10
CA ARG A 221 4.24 24.11 -1.76
C ARG A 221 5.65 24.11 -1.18
N PHE A 222 5.99 23.08 -0.39
CA PHE A 222 7.32 22.91 0.17
C PHE A 222 8.37 22.69 -0.93
N LEU A 223 8.09 21.79 -1.87
CA LEU A 223 8.97 21.53 -3.02
C LEU A 223 9.09 22.73 -3.95
N GLU A 224 7.99 23.46 -4.18
CA GLU A 224 8.00 24.69 -4.97
C GLU A 224 8.93 25.75 -4.36
N LEU A 225 8.89 25.92 -3.04
CA LEU A 225 9.80 26.83 -2.35
C LEU A 225 11.24 26.33 -2.34
N MET A 226 11.43 25.02 -2.27
CA MET A 226 12.75 24.41 -2.20
C MET A 226 13.46 24.39 -3.55
N MET A 227 12.74 24.05 -4.62
CA MET A 227 13.29 23.82 -5.97
C MET A 227 12.49 24.53 -7.07
N PRO A 228 12.30 25.87 -7.02
CA PRO A 228 11.39 26.59 -7.89
C PRO A 228 11.76 26.53 -9.38
N ASN A 229 13.02 26.28 -9.70
CA ASN A 229 13.54 26.23 -11.08
C ASN A 229 13.72 24.80 -11.59
N HIS A 230 13.28 23.78 -10.83
CA HIS A 230 13.39 22.38 -11.17
C HIS A 230 12.00 21.74 -11.27
N PRO A 231 11.75 20.76 -12.16
CA PRO A 231 10.45 20.10 -12.28
C PRO A 231 9.90 19.55 -10.96
N TYR A 232 10.74 19.10 -10.03
CA TYR A 232 10.31 18.66 -8.70
C TYR A 232 9.49 19.71 -7.93
N GLY A 233 9.79 20.99 -8.11
CA GLY A 233 9.07 22.09 -7.49
C GLY A 233 8.07 22.79 -8.42
N GLN A 234 8.06 22.52 -9.72
CA GLN A 234 7.22 23.24 -10.68
C GLN A 234 5.84 22.61 -10.87
N HIS A 235 5.72 21.31 -10.66
CA HIS A 235 4.46 20.58 -10.75
C HIS A 235 4.54 19.25 -9.98
N SER A 236 3.37 18.71 -9.63
CA SER A 236 3.28 17.35 -9.05
C SER A 236 3.35 16.28 -10.13
N VAL A 237 3.42 15.02 -9.70
CA VAL A 237 3.35 13.85 -10.60
C VAL A 237 2.04 13.83 -11.41
N LEU A 238 0.94 14.29 -10.81
CA LEU A 238 -0.35 14.42 -11.51
C LEU A 238 -0.39 15.61 -12.48
N GLY A 239 0.64 16.46 -12.51
CA GLY A 239 0.71 17.63 -13.38
C GLY A 239 -0.16 18.81 -12.93
N LYS A 240 -0.31 19.78 -13.83
CA LYS A 240 -1.13 20.98 -13.63
C LYS A 240 -2.52 20.81 -14.23
N GLN A 241 -3.52 21.37 -13.55
CA GLN A 241 -4.92 21.27 -13.98
C GLN A 241 -5.14 21.76 -15.43
N GLU A 242 -4.51 22.89 -15.81
CA GLU A 242 -4.61 23.42 -17.15
C GLU A 242 -4.01 22.51 -18.23
N HIS A 243 -2.98 21.73 -17.89
CA HIS A 243 -2.35 20.81 -18.83
C HIS A 243 -3.21 19.56 -19.03
N LEU A 244 -3.79 19.02 -17.95
CA LEU A 244 -4.77 17.93 -18.05
C LEU A 244 -6.00 18.31 -18.90
N LYS A 245 -6.42 19.59 -18.89
CA LYS A 245 -7.50 20.08 -19.76
C LYS A 245 -7.11 20.18 -21.24
N ASN A 246 -5.82 20.15 -21.55
CA ASN A 246 -5.26 20.32 -22.89
C ASN A 246 -4.23 19.23 -23.21
N PRO A 247 -4.57 17.94 -23.11
CA PRO A 247 -3.62 16.85 -23.28
C PRO A 247 -3.16 16.73 -24.74
N SER A 248 -1.98 16.15 -24.94
CA SER A 248 -1.38 15.92 -26.26
C SER A 248 -1.05 14.45 -26.46
N ILE A 249 -1.71 13.79 -27.39
CA ILE A 249 -1.38 12.41 -27.79
C ILE A 249 -0.01 12.36 -28.47
N THR A 250 0.32 13.36 -29.26
CA THR A 250 1.62 13.49 -29.94
C THR A 250 2.77 13.58 -28.94
N ASN A 251 2.63 14.39 -27.88
CA ASN A 251 3.64 14.47 -26.82
C ASN A 251 3.80 13.12 -26.08
N ILE A 252 2.71 12.42 -25.82
CA ILE A 252 2.77 11.07 -25.22
C ILE A 252 3.54 10.10 -26.11
N LYS A 253 3.26 10.07 -27.41
CA LYS A 253 4.00 9.21 -28.37
C LYS A 253 5.48 9.58 -28.42
N ASN A 254 5.81 10.88 -28.39
CA ASN A 254 7.20 11.34 -28.36
C ASN A 254 7.90 10.89 -27.07
N TYR A 255 7.23 11.01 -25.93
CA TYR A 255 7.73 10.58 -24.62
C TYR A 255 7.99 9.06 -24.60
N TYR A 256 7.05 8.26 -25.07
CA TYR A 256 7.20 6.80 -25.21
C TYR A 256 8.39 6.45 -26.07
N ASN A 257 8.48 7.00 -27.28
CA ASN A 257 9.55 6.69 -28.23
C ASN A 257 10.94 7.15 -27.74
N THR A 258 11.00 8.15 -26.86
CA THR A 258 12.24 8.68 -26.31
C THR A 258 12.75 7.85 -25.14
N TYR A 259 11.87 7.49 -24.20
CA TYR A 259 12.28 6.99 -22.90
C TYR A 259 12.00 5.50 -22.64
N TYR A 260 11.00 4.90 -23.30
CA TYR A 260 10.66 3.48 -23.15
C TYR A 260 11.52 2.60 -24.08
N VAL A 261 12.80 2.64 -23.84
CA VAL A 261 13.85 2.01 -24.65
C VAL A 261 14.77 1.18 -23.77
N PRO A 262 15.34 0.07 -24.27
CA PRO A 262 16.02 -0.92 -23.43
C PRO A 262 17.19 -0.35 -22.64
N ASN A 263 17.95 0.58 -23.18
CA ASN A 263 19.07 1.25 -22.49
C ASN A 263 18.63 2.28 -21.43
N ASN A 264 17.31 2.42 -21.18
CA ASN A 264 16.72 3.21 -20.11
C ASN A 264 15.78 2.38 -19.20
N MET A 265 15.86 1.05 -19.31
CA MET A 265 14.96 0.13 -18.60
C MET A 265 15.72 -0.92 -17.81
N ALA A 266 15.07 -1.41 -16.75
CA ALA A 266 15.51 -2.58 -16.02
C ALA A 266 14.37 -3.58 -15.83
N VAL A 267 14.68 -4.87 -15.90
CA VAL A 267 13.82 -5.99 -15.55
C VAL A 267 14.33 -6.60 -14.25
N CYS A 268 13.54 -6.54 -13.18
CA CYS A 268 13.88 -7.07 -11.85
C CYS A 268 12.96 -8.25 -11.53
N LEU A 269 13.52 -9.41 -11.22
CA LEU A 269 12.79 -10.63 -10.90
C LEU A 269 13.28 -11.22 -9.57
N SER A 270 12.34 -11.56 -8.68
CA SER A 270 12.62 -12.31 -7.45
C SER A 270 11.62 -13.45 -7.28
N GLY A 271 12.09 -14.65 -6.99
CA GLY A 271 11.23 -15.83 -6.80
C GLY A 271 11.90 -17.15 -7.13
N ASP A 272 11.09 -18.18 -7.36
CA ASP A 272 11.57 -19.53 -7.66
C ASP A 272 11.80 -19.74 -9.16
N PHE A 273 13.03 -19.58 -9.59
CA PHE A 273 13.44 -19.80 -10.98
C PHE A 273 14.90 -20.19 -11.12
N ASN A 274 15.29 -20.67 -12.32
CA ASN A 274 16.67 -20.86 -12.72
C ASN A 274 17.18 -19.62 -13.48
N PRO A 275 18.12 -18.83 -12.94
CA PRO A 275 18.60 -17.60 -13.58
C PRO A 275 19.21 -17.81 -14.99
N ASP A 276 19.87 -18.96 -15.22
CA ASP A 276 20.51 -19.25 -16.51
C ASP A 276 19.49 -19.60 -17.62
N GLU A 277 18.27 -19.96 -17.24
CA GLU A 277 17.15 -20.13 -18.17
C GLU A 277 16.39 -18.83 -18.39
N VAL A 278 16.11 -18.12 -17.29
CA VAL A 278 15.34 -16.87 -17.31
C VAL A 278 16.05 -15.80 -18.14
N ILE A 279 17.37 -15.64 -18.01
CA ILE A 279 18.09 -14.65 -18.84
C ILE A 279 17.96 -14.92 -20.35
N LYS A 280 17.94 -16.19 -20.77
CA LYS A 280 17.72 -16.57 -22.18
C LYS A 280 16.33 -16.20 -22.66
N ILE A 281 15.33 -16.40 -21.80
CA ILE A 281 13.95 -15.99 -22.09
C ILE A 281 13.88 -14.48 -22.24
N ILE A 282 14.42 -13.72 -21.29
CA ILE A 282 14.41 -12.24 -21.35
C ILE A 282 15.10 -11.76 -22.64
N ASP A 283 16.27 -12.27 -22.96
CA ASP A 283 17.00 -11.87 -24.16
C ASP A 283 16.23 -12.24 -25.46
N SER A 284 15.60 -13.42 -25.49
CA SER A 284 14.79 -13.85 -26.66
C SER A 284 13.64 -12.87 -26.95
N TYR A 285 13.04 -12.26 -25.93
CA TYR A 285 11.85 -11.42 -26.09
C TYR A 285 12.14 -9.93 -26.03
N PHE A 286 13.17 -9.49 -25.32
CA PHE A 286 13.53 -8.07 -25.16
C PHE A 286 14.80 -7.68 -25.91
N GLY A 287 15.63 -8.64 -26.29
CA GLY A 287 16.95 -8.39 -26.91
C GLY A 287 16.91 -7.68 -28.25
N ASP A 288 15.79 -7.77 -28.99
CA ASP A 288 15.58 -7.08 -30.28
C ASP A 288 15.01 -5.66 -30.15
N MET A 289 14.74 -5.17 -28.92
CA MET A 289 14.33 -3.78 -28.69
C MET A 289 15.48 -2.83 -29.11
N THR A 290 15.11 -1.76 -29.80
CA THR A 290 16.09 -0.78 -30.29
C THR A 290 16.43 0.23 -29.21
N PRO A 291 17.71 0.39 -28.83
CA PRO A 291 18.12 1.42 -27.88
C PRO A 291 18.03 2.83 -28.48
N ASN A 292 17.91 3.81 -27.61
CA ASN A 292 17.99 5.22 -28.00
C ASN A 292 19.38 5.79 -27.64
N GLU A 293 20.25 5.93 -28.62
CA GLU A 293 21.60 6.52 -28.46
C GLU A 293 21.57 8.02 -28.14
N SER A 294 20.43 8.67 -28.30
CA SER A 294 20.21 10.10 -28.07
C SER A 294 19.33 10.37 -26.85
N LEU A 295 19.34 9.47 -25.87
CA LEU A 295 18.62 9.70 -24.59
C LEU A 295 19.03 11.05 -23.99
N PRO A 296 18.08 11.91 -23.61
CA PRO A 296 18.38 13.14 -22.88
C PRO A 296 19.16 12.83 -21.59
N GLN A 297 20.34 13.43 -21.44
CA GLN A 297 21.21 13.23 -20.27
C GLN A 297 20.92 14.21 -19.13
N SER A 298 20.14 15.23 -19.41
CA SER A 298 19.71 16.23 -18.44
C SER A 298 18.29 16.69 -18.75
N ILE A 299 17.57 17.08 -17.72
CA ILE A 299 16.27 17.72 -17.83
C ILE A 299 16.43 19.25 -17.92
N GLU A 300 15.38 19.93 -18.35
CA GLU A 300 15.32 21.39 -18.25
C GLU A 300 15.04 21.78 -16.81
N GLY A 301 15.92 22.55 -16.21
CA GLY A 301 15.82 23.06 -14.84
C GLY A 301 17.12 23.03 -14.07
N GLU A 302 17.18 23.80 -12.99
CA GLU A 302 18.35 23.92 -12.14
C GLU A 302 17.95 23.86 -10.66
N ILE A 303 18.68 23.06 -9.90
CA ILE A 303 18.57 23.04 -8.44
C ILE A 303 19.47 24.14 -7.89
N VAL A 304 18.85 25.23 -7.44
CA VAL A 304 19.55 26.37 -6.85
C VAL A 304 19.51 26.24 -5.33
N PRO A 305 20.66 26.31 -4.65
CA PRO A 305 20.70 26.27 -3.19
C PRO A 305 19.83 27.35 -2.55
N VAL A 306 19.15 26.98 -1.48
CA VAL A 306 18.37 27.93 -0.67
C VAL A 306 19.36 28.71 0.20
N THR A 307 19.46 30.01 -0.02
CA THR A 307 20.44 30.91 0.67
C THR A 307 19.78 31.91 1.61
N GLU A 308 18.45 31.96 1.65
CA GLU A 308 17.65 32.77 2.57
C GLU A 308 16.42 31.98 3.00
N PRO A 309 15.91 32.17 4.24
CA PRO A 309 14.74 31.46 4.71
C PRO A 309 13.52 31.73 3.83
N ARG A 310 12.79 30.67 3.47
CA ARG A 310 11.56 30.77 2.67
C ARG A 310 10.38 30.27 3.46
N ARG A 311 9.25 31.01 3.43
CA ARG A 311 8.03 30.65 4.15
C ARG A 311 6.81 30.81 3.29
N ALA A 312 5.81 29.92 3.49
CA ALA A 312 4.49 30.03 2.90
C ALA A 312 3.41 29.46 3.83
N GLU A 313 2.18 29.82 3.51
CA GLU A 313 0.99 29.22 4.11
C GLU A 313 0.12 28.58 3.04
N VAL A 314 -0.49 27.44 3.36
CA VAL A 314 -1.54 26.79 2.57
C VAL A 314 -2.75 26.55 3.44
N TYR A 315 -3.93 26.45 2.84
CA TYR A 315 -5.19 26.29 3.56
C TYR A 315 -5.88 24.99 3.14
N GLY A 316 -6.61 24.38 4.11
CA GLY A 316 -7.42 23.22 3.87
C GLY A 316 -8.26 22.85 5.09
N LEU A 317 -9.20 21.95 4.91
CA LEU A 317 -10.22 21.61 5.92
C LEU A 317 -9.67 20.75 7.06
N GLU A 318 -8.64 19.95 6.80
CA GLU A 318 -8.05 19.06 7.79
C GLU A 318 -7.31 19.86 8.90
N SER A 319 -6.81 19.16 9.91
CA SER A 319 -6.07 19.76 11.04
C SER A 319 -4.78 20.46 10.59
N GLU A 320 -4.36 21.43 11.38
CA GLU A 320 -3.13 22.19 11.14
C GLU A 320 -1.89 21.30 11.22
N MET A 321 -0.91 21.57 10.34
CA MET A 321 0.41 20.94 10.34
C MET A 321 1.47 21.88 9.76
N LEU A 322 2.73 21.59 10.00
CA LEU A 322 3.84 22.29 9.35
C LEU A 322 4.85 21.29 8.76
N TYR A 323 5.50 21.73 7.70
CA TYR A 323 6.72 21.16 7.16
C TYR A 323 7.83 22.22 7.27
N ALA A 324 8.98 21.82 7.83
CA ALA A 324 10.18 22.65 7.90
C ALA A 324 11.39 21.82 7.48
N GLY A 325 12.23 22.28 6.54
CA GLY A 325 13.30 21.41 6.09
C GLY A 325 14.35 22.07 5.20
N TRP A 326 15.26 21.23 4.73
CA TRP A 326 16.47 21.64 4.02
C TRP A 326 16.71 20.79 2.79
N LEU A 327 17.14 21.47 1.71
CA LEU A 327 17.63 20.83 0.51
C LEU A 327 18.99 20.15 0.78
N THR A 328 19.18 18.94 0.28
CA THR A 328 20.40 18.16 0.41
C THR A 328 20.85 17.59 -0.95
N GLY A 329 21.94 16.82 -0.95
CA GLY A 329 22.46 16.20 -2.16
C GLY A 329 21.54 15.10 -2.72
N ALA A 330 21.74 14.74 -3.97
CA ALA A 330 21.02 13.69 -4.70
C ALA A 330 21.24 12.28 -4.09
N ALA A 331 20.41 11.31 -4.48
CA ALA A 331 20.49 9.92 -4.02
C ALA A 331 21.87 9.24 -4.24
N THR A 332 22.63 9.68 -5.25
CA THR A 332 23.99 9.21 -5.53
C THR A 332 25.09 9.98 -4.79
N SER A 333 24.74 10.99 -4.01
CA SER A 333 25.72 11.83 -3.32
C SER A 333 26.22 11.17 -2.02
N GLU A 334 27.38 11.64 -1.54
CA GLU A 334 27.90 11.22 -0.21
C GLU A 334 26.97 11.64 0.93
N ASP A 335 26.11 12.66 0.72
CA ASP A 335 25.14 13.12 1.70
C ASP A 335 23.98 12.12 1.94
N ALA A 336 23.67 11.25 0.97
CA ALA A 336 22.47 10.39 1.01
C ALA A 336 22.41 9.48 2.26
N LEU A 337 23.48 8.75 2.56
CA LEU A 337 23.55 7.89 3.73
C LEU A 337 23.54 8.70 5.04
N MET A 338 24.26 9.82 5.06
CA MET A 338 24.31 10.69 6.23
C MET A 338 22.94 11.31 6.54
N LEU A 339 22.21 11.70 5.50
CA LEU A 339 20.86 12.23 5.62
C LEU A 339 19.89 11.25 6.32
N GLU A 340 19.96 9.95 5.99
CA GLU A 340 19.17 8.91 6.65
C GLU A 340 19.56 8.75 8.12
N ILE A 341 20.85 8.69 8.43
CA ILE A 341 21.32 8.55 9.82
C ILE A 341 20.93 9.77 10.65
N VAL A 342 21.13 10.98 10.13
CA VAL A 342 20.77 12.24 10.80
C VAL A 342 19.26 12.31 11.06
N SER A 343 18.46 11.93 10.07
CA SER A 343 16.99 11.86 10.21
C SER A 343 16.61 10.88 11.34
N SER A 344 17.24 9.71 11.39
CA SER A 344 16.97 8.69 12.42
C SER A 344 17.48 9.09 13.81
N VAL A 345 18.57 9.85 13.92
CA VAL A 345 19.02 10.43 15.20
C VAL A 345 18.01 11.46 15.71
N LEU A 346 17.38 12.21 14.80
CA LEU A 346 16.31 13.17 15.18
C LEU A 346 15.03 12.45 15.58
N SER A 347 14.58 11.47 14.78
CA SER A 347 13.33 10.77 15.02
C SER A 347 13.39 9.35 14.47
N ASN A 348 13.20 8.36 15.33
CA ASN A 348 13.16 6.94 14.99
C ASN A 348 11.98 6.20 15.65
N GLY A 349 11.07 6.96 16.26
CA GLY A 349 9.88 6.45 16.96
C GLY A 349 10.14 5.96 18.39
N ASN A 350 11.39 5.87 18.83
CA ASN A 350 11.77 5.34 20.15
C ASN A 350 12.63 6.31 20.94
N CYS A 351 13.86 6.54 20.49
CA CYS A 351 14.87 7.27 21.27
C CYS A 351 15.55 8.41 20.49
N GLY A 352 14.97 8.84 19.36
CA GLY A 352 15.41 10.04 18.66
C GLY A 352 15.24 11.30 19.51
N ILE A 353 15.96 12.34 19.17
CA ILE A 353 15.96 13.61 19.95
C ILE A 353 14.56 14.20 20.01
N ILE A 354 13.80 14.18 18.89
CA ILE A 354 12.41 14.64 18.84
C ILE A 354 11.52 13.70 19.65
N ASP A 355 11.72 12.40 19.52
CA ASP A 355 10.91 11.39 20.21
C ASP A 355 11.02 11.56 21.74
N GLN A 356 12.23 11.70 22.26
CA GLN A 356 12.45 11.88 23.70
C GLN A 356 11.96 13.23 24.22
N ASN A 357 12.32 14.33 23.54
CA ASN A 357 12.12 15.67 24.08
C ASN A 357 10.74 16.28 23.78
N LEU A 358 10.06 15.81 22.74
CA LEU A 358 8.78 16.38 22.33
C LEU A 358 7.63 15.39 22.44
N ILE A 359 7.80 14.15 22.00
CA ILE A 359 6.72 13.16 21.99
C ILE A 359 6.54 12.55 23.39
N GLN A 360 7.59 11.99 23.98
CA GLN A 360 7.52 11.40 25.33
C GLN A 360 7.20 12.44 26.41
N GLU A 361 7.65 13.67 26.23
CA GLU A 361 7.32 14.82 27.09
C GLU A 361 5.97 15.47 26.74
N GLN A 362 5.23 14.90 25.79
CA GLN A 362 3.90 15.37 25.34
C GLN A 362 3.86 16.89 25.03
N LYS A 363 4.91 17.45 24.41
CA LYS A 363 5.01 18.89 24.10
C LYS A 363 4.36 19.28 22.77
N VAL A 364 4.13 18.33 21.90
CA VAL A 364 3.43 18.47 20.61
C VAL A 364 2.47 17.31 20.43
N LEU A 365 1.46 17.46 19.56
CA LEU A 365 0.56 16.35 19.22
C LEU A 365 1.29 15.31 18.36
N TYR A 366 2.10 15.79 17.42
CA TYR A 366 2.99 14.98 16.59
C TYR A 366 4.24 15.78 16.24
N GLY A 367 5.37 15.10 16.21
CA GLY A 367 6.65 15.64 15.74
C GLY A 367 7.52 14.51 15.18
N GLY A 368 8.18 14.76 14.07
CA GLY A 368 9.07 13.78 13.46
C GLY A 368 10.02 14.40 12.45
N ALA A 369 11.01 13.65 12.04
CA ALA A 369 11.94 13.97 10.96
C ALA A 369 11.97 12.83 9.95
N SER A 370 12.02 13.17 8.66
CA SER A 370 12.20 12.21 7.59
C SER A 370 13.14 12.74 6.51
N ALA A 371 13.73 11.81 5.78
CA ALA A 371 14.60 12.07 4.64
C ALA A 371 13.91 11.57 3.37
N ASP A 372 14.04 12.32 2.29
CA ASP A 372 13.63 11.90 0.96
C ASP A 372 14.78 12.10 -0.03
N GLN A 373 14.98 11.12 -0.91
CA GLN A 373 16.11 11.07 -1.82
C GLN A 373 15.60 10.84 -3.24
N LEU A 374 15.77 11.85 -4.08
CA LEU A 374 15.45 11.82 -5.49
C LEU A 374 16.74 11.75 -6.33
N SER A 375 16.61 11.40 -7.60
CA SER A 375 17.79 11.25 -8.48
C SER A 375 18.63 12.51 -8.62
N ASP A 376 18.03 13.72 -8.55
CA ASP A 376 18.72 14.99 -8.76
C ASP A 376 18.91 15.80 -7.47
N ALA A 377 18.17 15.49 -6.40
CA ALA A 377 18.25 16.17 -5.10
C ALA A 377 17.71 15.28 -3.99
N GLY A 378 18.09 15.60 -2.75
CA GLY A 378 17.42 15.08 -1.54
C GLY A 378 16.94 16.25 -0.68
N PHE A 379 16.15 15.92 0.33
CA PHE A 379 15.75 16.87 1.36
C PHE A 379 15.47 16.19 2.69
N MET A 380 15.69 16.92 3.77
CA MET A 380 15.22 16.56 5.09
C MET A 380 14.01 17.41 5.45
N VAL A 381 12.99 16.80 6.00
CA VAL A 381 11.78 17.49 6.45
C VAL A 381 11.44 17.13 7.89
N LEU A 382 11.18 18.16 8.69
CA LEU A 382 10.54 18.08 9.99
C LEU A 382 9.04 18.26 9.79
N VAL A 383 8.25 17.38 10.38
CA VAL A 383 6.79 17.46 10.38
C VAL A 383 6.32 17.73 11.80
N GLY A 384 5.37 18.64 11.97
CA GLY A 384 4.83 18.94 13.27
C GLY A 384 3.32 19.21 13.26
N MET A 385 2.62 18.74 14.30
CA MET A 385 1.19 19.02 14.51
C MET A 385 0.98 19.61 15.91
N PRO A 386 0.18 20.66 16.04
CA PRO A 386 -0.03 21.37 17.31
C PRO A 386 -1.04 20.65 18.21
N LYS A 387 -0.78 20.70 19.51
CA LYS A 387 -1.76 20.39 20.56
C LYS A 387 -2.90 21.42 20.59
N ALA A 388 -3.92 21.16 21.37
CA ALA A 388 -5.01 22.11 21.60
C ALA A 388 -4.48 23.44 22.18
N GLY A 389 -4.73 24.54 21.45
CA GLY A 389 -4.30 25.91 21.86
C GLY A 389 -2.83 26.23 21.55
N GLN A 390 -2.07 25.32 20.96
CA GLN A 390 -0.70 25.56 20.50
C GLN A 390 -0.72 26.10 19.06
N THR A 391 0.22 26.99 18.73
CA THR A 391 0.36 27.52 17.36
C THR A 391 1.43 26.78 16.58
N LEU A 392 1.36 26.83 15.25
CA LEU A 392 2.36 26.22 14.37
C LEU A 392 3.77 26.83 14.58
N GLU A 393 3.83 28.13 14.90
CA GLU A 393 5.09 28.82 15.20
C GLU A 393 5.75 28.28 16.48
N GLN A 394 4.93 27.92 17.49
CA GLN A 394 5.43 27.27 18.70
C GLN A 394 5.96 25.87 18.41
N VAL A 395 5.25 25.09 17.58
CA VAL A 395 5.70 23.76 17.17
C VAL A 395 6.99 23.86 16.35
N GLU A 396 7.09 24.80 15.40
CA GLU A 396 8.33 25.04 14.64
C GLU A 396 9.52 25.32 15.57
N ALA A 397 9.31 26.22 16.54
CA ALA A 397 10.37 26.57 17.47
C ALA A 397 10.86 25.38 18.29
N LEU A 398 9.94 24.51 18.75
CA LEU A 398 10.28 23.28 19.48
C LEU A 398 11.04 22.29 18.59
N LEU A 399 10.64 22.09 17.35
CA LEU A 399 11.35 21.22 16.42
C LEU A 399 12.74 21.73 16.07
N LEU A 400 12.89 23.04 15.81
CA LEU A 400 14.18 23.64 15.52
C LEU A 400 15.13 23.60 16.72
N GLU A 401 14.61 23.69 17.96
CA GLU A 401 15.41 23.47 19.17
C GLU A 401 16.06 22.07 19.15
N GLN A 402 15.34 21.03 18.68
CA GLN A 402 15.90 19.68 18.62
C GLN A 402 17.02 19.57 17.55
N VAL A 403 16.91 20.32 16.47
CA VAL A 403 17.99 20.43 15.47
C VAL A 403 19.23 21.11 16.08
N GLU A 404 19.07 22.12 16.93
CA GLU A 404 20.20 22.76 17.60
C GLU A 404 20.85 21.79 18.64
N LYS A 405 20.08 20.95 19.33
CA LYS A 405 20.61 19.86 20.18
C LYS A 405 21.40 18.85 19.36
N LEU A 406 20.91 18.43 18.20
CA LEU A 406 21.66 17.59 17.27
C LEU A 406 23.01 18.22 16.90
N LYS A 407 23.00 19.51 16.53
CA LYS A 407 24.19 20.27 16.12
C LYS A 407 25.19 20.48 17.24
N SER A 408 24.74 20.57 18.49
CA SER A 408 25.58 20.63 19.68
C SER A 408 26.07 19.26 20.17
N GLY A 409 25.56 18.17 19.58
CA GLY A 409 25.90 16.80 19.97
C GLY A 409 25.23 16.36 21.29
N GLU A 410 24.09 16.94 21.64
CA GLU A 410 23.30 16.57 22.82
C GLU A 410 22.46 15.30 22.57
N PHE A 411 23.11 14.20 22.22
CA PHE A 411 22.51 12.87 22.11
C PHE A 411 23.54 11.80 22.47
N ASP A 412 23.06 10.61 22.86
CA ASP A 412 23.95 9.50 23.19
C ASP A 412 24.55 8.88 21.91
N GLU A 413 25.86 8.59 21.94
CA GLU A 413 26.54 7.98 20.79
C GLU A 413 26.04 6.56 20.50
N SER A 414 25.53 5.84 21.50
CA SER A 414 24.98 4.48 21.36
C SER A 414 23.81 4.43 20.35
N ILE A 415 23.09 5.54 20.16
CA ILE A 415 21.96 5.63 19.21
C ILE A 415 22.35 5.29 17.78
N ILE A 416 23.58 5.64 17.36
CA ILE A 416 24.06 5.35 16.00
C ILE A 416 24.19 3.84 15.80
N ASN A 417 24.76 3.13 16.77
CA ASN A 417 24.86 1.67 16.72
C ASN A 417 23.49 1.00 16.76
N ALA A 418 22.56 1.54 17.55
CA ALA A 418 21.19 1.05 17.62
C ALA A 418 20.45 1.28 16.29
N ILE A 419 20.59 2.44 15.64
CA ILE A 419 20.05 2.71 14.30
C ILE A 419 20.54 1.65 13.30
N ILE A 420 21.84 1.33 13.31
CA ILE A 420 22.42 0.35 12.39
C ILE A 420 21.87 -1.07 12.67
N ALA A 421 21.72 -1.44 13.95
CA ALA A 421 21.16 -2.73 14.33
C ALA A 421 19.69 -2.88 13.89
N ASN A 422 18.89 -1.84 14.09
CA ASN A 422 17.51 -1.79 13.61
C ASN A 422 17.42 -1.81 12.07
N TYR A 423 18.29 -1.06 11.40
CA TYR A 423 18.37 -1.07 9.95
C TYR A 423 18.69 -2.47 9.39
N LYS A 424 19.62 -3.20 10.05
CA LYS A 424 19.92 -4.61 9.71
C LYS A 424 18.71 -5.51 9.90
N ARG A 425 17.98 -5.36 11.02
CA ARG A 425 16.73 -6.10 11.29
C ARG A 425 15.69 -5.82 10.21
N ASP A 426 15.47 -4.55 9.89
CA ASP A 426 14.46 -4.12 8.94
C ASP A 426 14.73 -4.63 7.52
N LEU A 427 16.00 -4.62 7.10
CA LEU A 427 16.40 -5.24 5.83
C LEU A 427 16.17 -6.76 5.85
N MET A 428 16.47 -7.43 6.97
CA MET A 428 16.24 -8.88 7.11
C MET A 428 14.75 -9.22 6.96
N VAL A 429 13.86 -8.45 7.60
CA VAL A 429 12.41 -8.61 7.50
C VAL A 429 11.93 -8.30 6.08
N SER A 430 12.35 -7.16 5.52
CA SER A 430 11.94 -6.71 4.19
C SER A 430 12.33 -7.72 3.09
N TYR A 431 13.53 -8.28 3.18
CA TYR A 431 14.02 -9.23 2.17
C TYR A 431 13.43 -10.65 2.26
N GLU A 432 12.52 -10.90 3.19
CA GLU A 432 11.64 -12.06 3.13
C GLU A 432 10.57 -11.94 2.05
N ASP A 433 10.27 -10.72 1.59
CA ASP A 433 9.26 -10.42 0.59
C ASP A 433 9.87 -10.24 -0.80
N ASN A 434 9.28 -10.88 -1.82
CA ASN A 434 9.79 -10.82 -3.18
C ASN A 434 9.62 -9.44 -3.83
N PHE A 435 8.56 -8.71 -3.48
CA PHE A 435 8.35 -7.35 -3.97
C PHE A 435 9.44 -6.41 -3.45
N ALA A 436 9.73 -6.46 -2.14
CA ALA A 436 10.77 -5.62 -1.54
C ALA A 436 12.16 -5.91 -2.14
N ARG A 437 12.46 -7.18 -2.45
CA ARG A 437 13.69 -7.58 -3.17
C ARG A 437 13.75 -6.98 -4.57
N CYS A 438 12.67 -7.11 -5.36
CA CYS A 438 12.59 -6.50 -6.69
C CYS A 438 12.68 -4.97 -6.63
N TYR A 439 12.00 -4.35 -5.68
CA TYR A 439 11.96 -2.91 -5.52
C TYR A 439 13.33 -2.34 -5.14
N ALA A 440 14.07 -3.01 -4.26
CA ALA A 440 15.44 -2.60 -3.91
C ALA A 440 16.37 -2.60 -5.14
N MET A 441 16.28 -3.63 -5.99
CA MET A 441 17.03 -3.70 -7.26
C MET A 441 16.58 -2.61 -8.24
N ALA A 442 15.29 -2.39 -8.38
CA ALA A 442 14.71 -1.37 -9.24
C ALA A 442 15.13 0.04 -8.81
N LEU A 443 15.05 0.34 -7.51
CA LEU A 443 15.44 1.64 -6.96
C LEU A 443 16.93 1.93 -7.17
N SER A 444 17.81 0.91 -7.00
CA SER A 444 19.24 1.05 -7.31
C SER A 444 19.45 1.43 -8.78
N PHE A 445 18.73 0.79 -9.70
CA PHE A 445 18.77 1.16 -11.12
C PHE A 445 18.26 2.59 -11.36
N ILE A 446 17.09 2.95 -10.83
CA ILE A 446 16.44 4.25 -11.06
C ILE A 446 17.34 5.39 -10.57
N ASN A 447 17.87 5.28 -9.35
CA ASN A 447 18.75 6.28 -8.77
C ASN A 447 20.14 6.33 -9.43
N GLY A 448 20.49 5.34 -10.27
CA GLY A 448 21.79 5.25 -10.89
C GLY A 448 22.90 4.79 -9.95
N ASN A 449 22.54 4.21 -8.80
CA ASN A 449 23.48 3.64 -7.85
C ASN A 449 24.05 2.31 -8.35
N ASP A 450 25.34 2.07 -8.07
CA ASP A 450 25.89 0.73 -8.22
C ASP A 450 25.27 -0.19 -7.15
N TRP A 451 24.87 -1.40 -7.53
CA TRP A 451 24.33 -2.39 -6.57
C TRP A 451 25.31 -2.68 -5.41
N ALA A 452 26.61 -2.58 -5.66
CA ALA A 452 27.63 -2.69 -4.61
C ALA A 452 27.51 -1.61 -3.52
N GLU A 453 27.05 -0.41 -3.86
CA GLU A 453 26.80 0.64 -2.88
C GLU A 453 25.58 0.30 -2.00
N SER A 454 24.53 -0.25 -2.59
CA SER A 454 23.36 -0.73 -1.84
C SER A 454 23.72 -1.86 -0.89
N VAL A 455 24.51 -2.87 -1.35
CA VAL A 455 24.96 -4.00 -0.53
C VAL A 455 25.89 -3.55 0.60
N SER A 456 26.79 -2.59 0.34
CA SER A 456 27.75 -2.08 1.35
C SER A 456 27.17 -1.02 2.29
N LYS A 457 25.91 -0.68 2.17
CA LYS A 457 25.27 0.44 2.92
C LYS A 457 25.43 0.29 4.43
N LEU A 458 25.17 -0.91 4.98
CA LEU A 458 25.35 -1.19 6.40
C LEU A 458 26.82 -1.06 6.85
N ASP A 459 27.76 -1.57 6.05
CA ASP A 459 29.19 -1.47 6.34
C ASP A 459 29.70 -0.02 6.28
N ARG A 460 29.10 0.81 5.43
CA ARG A 460 29.40 2.25 5.36
C ARG A 460 28.79 2.98 6.56
N ALA A 461 27.54 2.68 6.89
CA ALA A 461 26.84 3.25 8.03
C ALA A 461 27.58 2.96 9.37
N SER A 462 28.12 1.74 9.53
CA SER A 462 28.83 1.34 10.75
C SER A 462 30.15 2.13 11.02
N LYS A 463 30.61 2.96 10.07
CA LYS A 463 31.78 3.80 10.20
C LYS A 463 31.43 5.24 10.54
N ILE A 464 30.18 5.61 10.50
CA ILE A 464 29.72 6.97 10.82
C ILE A 464 29.82 7.19 12.32
N THR A 465 30.48 8.26 12.71
CA THR A 465 30.68 8.67 14.10
C THR A 465 29.69 9.80 14.48
N LYS A 466 29.58 10.02 15.77
CA LYS A 466 28.84 11.18 16.31
C LYS A 466 29.38 12.50 15.78
N GLU A 467 30.71 12.63 15.67
CA GLU A 467 31.36 13.80 15.13
C GLU A 467 31.00 14.05 13.68
N ASP A 468 30.88 12.99 12.86
CA ASP A 468 30.42 13.09 11.45
C ASP A 468 29.00 13.60 11.36
N VAL A 469 28.10 13.06 12.19
CA VAL A 469 26.68 13.48 12.27
C VAL A 469 26.58 14.96 12.66
N VAL A 470 27.31 15.38 13.71
CA VAL A 470 27.32 16.77 14.19
C VAL A 470 27.91 17.70 13.12
N ALA A 471 29.00 17.33 12.49
CA ALA A 471 29.65 18.13 11.44
C ALA A 471 28.74 18.33 10.24
N TRP A 472 28.10 17.24 9.78
CA TRP A 472 27.15 17.29 8.68
C TRP A 472 25.92 18.17 9.00
N ALA A 473 25.34 18.01 10.18
CA ALA A 473 24.18 18.80 10.62
C ALA A 473 24.53 20.31 10.70
N ASN A 474 25.68 20.66 11.25
CA ASN A 474 26.13 22.05 11.29
C ASN A 474 26.36 22.67 9.90
N LYS A 475 26.83 21.88 8.93
CA LYS A 475 27.05 22.31 7.55
C LYS A 475 25.74 22.52 6.79
N ASN A 476 24.80 21.58 6.92
CA ASN A 476 23.65 21.49 6.03
C ASN A 476 22.34 22.05 6.63
N LEU A 477 22.13 21.94 7.95
CA LEU A 477 20.89 22.35 8.61
C LEU A 477 20.98 23.78 9.16
N THR A 478 21.12 24.75 8.27
CA THR A 478 21.29 26.15 8.66
C THR A 478 19.97 26.93 8.67
N SER A 479 19.85 27.94 9.52
CA SER A 479 18.69 28.82 9.53
C SER A 479 18.54 29.62 8.23
N GLN A 480 19.61 29.82 7.48
CA GLN A 480 19.59 30.56 6.20
C GLN A 480 19.02 29.72 5.05
N SER A 481 19.09 28.39 5.12
CA SER A 481 18.60 27.48 4.08
C SER A 481 17.26 26.80 4.45
N LEU A 482 16.60 27.27 5.51
CA LEU A 482 15.34 26.71 5.98
C LEU A 482 14.17 27.08 5.09
N VAL A 483 13.38 26.07 4.71
CA VAL A 483 12.08 26.23 4.04
C VAL A 483 10.99 25.80 4.98
N THR A 484 9.97 26.62 5.21
CA THR A 484 8.85 26.31 6.08
C THR A 484 7.50 26.52 5.38
N VAL A 485 6.61 25.56 5.49
CA VAL A 485 5.22 25.69 5.03
C VAL A 485 4.28 25.36 6.18
N TYR A 486 3.40 26.31 6.48
CA TYR A 486 2.31 26.14 7.43
C TYR A 486 1.03 25.75 6.70
N LYS A 487 0.40 24.70 7.11
CA LYS A 487 -0.95 24.36 6.71
C LYS A 487 -1.91 24.84 7.79
N ARG A 488 -2.69 25.87 7.46
CA ARG A 488 -3.73 26.43 8.32
C ARG A 488 -5.06 25.76 8.03
N GLN A 489 -5.87 25.57 9.07
CA GLN A 489 -7.24 25.11 8.90
C GLN A 489 -8.11 26.21 8.31
N GLY A 490 -8.80 25.95 7.21
CA GLY A 490 -9.69 26.90 6.53
C GLY A 490 -10.01 26.49 5.11
N GLU A 491 -10.96 27.20 4.49
CA GLU A 491 -11.35 26.96 3.12
C GLU A 491 -10.25 27.40 2.13
N ASP A 492 -9.84 26.52 1.25
CA ASP A 492 -8.95 26.85 0.15
C ASP A 492 -9.76 27.40 -1.04
N LYS A 493 -9.76 28.74 -1.16
CA LYS A 493 -10.46 29.45 -2.25
C LYS A 493 -9.71 29.44 -3.59
N SER A 494 -8.47 28.99 -3.63
CA SER A 494 -7.65 28.96 -4.83
C SER A 494 -7.94 27.76 -5.72
N GLN A 495 -8.44 26.67 -5.13
CA GLN A 495 -8.69 25.44 -5.84
C GLN A 495 -10.00 25.45 -6.62
N LYS A 496 -9.92 25.07 -7.88
CA LYS A 496 -11.07 24.88 -8.75
C LYS A 496 -11.13 23.40 -9.16
N LYS A 497 -12.31 22.81 -9.00
CA LYS A 497 -12.59 21.48 -9.56
C LYS A 497 -12.45 21.55 -11.10
N ILE A 498 -11.93 20.47 -11.69
CA ILE A 498 -11.95 20.32 -13.15
C ILE A 498 -13.39 20.04 -13.57
N ASP A 499 -13.96 20.93 -14.38
CA ASP A 499 -15.22 20.64 -15.07
C ASP A 499 -14.93 19.68 -16.22
N LYS A 500 -15.67 18.59 -16.25
CA LYS A 500 -15.52 17.55 -17.26
C LYS A 500 -16.48 17.75 -18.41
N PRO A 501 -16.06 17.49 -19.66
CA PRO A 501 -17.01 17.26 -20.76
C PRO A 501 -17.83 15.99 -20.46
N GLN A 502 -19.06 15.95 -20.93
CA GLN A 502 -19.84 14.70 -20.91
C GLN A 502 -19.30 13.74 -21.96
N ILE A 503 -19.09 12.49 -21.57
CA ILE A 503 -18.71 11.40 -22.48
C ILE A 503 -19.87 10.40 -22.62
N THR A 504 -19.95 9.76 -23.77
CA THR A 504 -20.87 8.67 -24.02
C THR A 504 -20.29 7.36 -23.52
N PRO A 505 -21.02 6.55 -22.70
CA PRO A 505 -20.52 5.25 -22.26
C PRO A 505 -20.10 4.36 -23.43
N ILE A 506 -18.99 3.65 -23.28
CA ILE A 506 -18.44 2.75 -24.32
C ILE A 506 -18.87 1.30 -24.08
N ALA A 507 -18.83 0.48 -25.14
CA ALA A 507 -19.08 -0.95 -25.03
C ALA A 507 -17.91 -1.67 -24.34
N THR A 508 -18.21 -2.60 -23.43
CA THR A 508 -17.18 -3.37 -22.69
C THR A 508 -16.64 -4.55 -23.47
N ASN A 509 -17.32 -5.01 -24.53
CA ASN A 509 -16.89 -6.12 -25.42
C ASN A 509 -16.37 -7.35 -24.66
N ARG A 510 -17.02 -7.75 -23.55
CA ARG A 510 -16.56 -8.77 -22.59
C ARG A 510 -16.23 -10.12 -23.23
N ASP A 511 -16.99 -10.53 -24.26
CA ASP A 511 -16.80 -11.82 -24.95
C ASP A 511 -15.67 -11.79 -25.98
N SER A 512 -15.13 -10.61 -26.28
CA SER A 512 -14.07 -10.46 -27.27
C SER A 512 -12.70 -10.85 -26.70
N GLN A 513 -11.93 -11.54 -27.51
CA GLN A 513 -10.56 -11.94 -27.23
C GLN A 513 -9.72 -11.81 -28.50
N SER A 514 -8.52 -11.22 -28.38
CA SER A 514 -7.56 -11.19 -29.46
C SER A 514 -6.97 -12.57 -29.74
N GLU A 515 -6.41 -12.75 -30.92
CA GLU A 515 -5.65 -13.98 -31.24
C GLU A 515 -4.40 -14.11 -30.35
N PHE A 516 -3.85 -13.00 -29.87
CA PHE A 516 -2.71 -13.00 -28.96
C PHE A 516 -3.11 -13.59 -27.59
N LEU A 517 -4.22 -13.16 -27.00
CA LEU A 517 -4.74 -13.73 -25.74
C LEU A 517 -5.03 -15.23 -25.90
N LYS A 518 -5.69 -15.63 -26.99
CA LYS A 518 -5.97 -17.06 -27.25
C LYS A 518 -4.70 -17.90 -27.35
N ALA A 519 -3.66 -17.35 -27.97
CA ALA A 519 -2.37 -18.04 -28.09
C ALA A 519 -1.65 -18.18 -26.73
N ILE A 520 -1.69 -17.14 -25.88
CA ILE A 520 -1.12 -17.19 -24.52
C ILE A 520 -1.90 -18.18 -23.65
N ALA A 521 -3.23 -18.05 -23.58
CA ALA A 521 -4.08 -18.93 -22.77
C ALA A 521 -4.04 -20.39 -23.21
N GLY A 522 -3.83 -20.64 -24.51
CA GLY A 522 -3.69 -21.99 -25.10
C GLY A 522 -2.29 -22.57 -25.04
N SER A 523 -1.30 -21.88 -24.47
CA SER A 523 0.07 -22.36 -24.39
C SER A 523 0.23 -23.53 -23.42
N GLU A 524 0.93 -24.59 -23.86
CA GLU A 524 1.22 -25.73 -23.01
C GLU A 524 2.39 -25.39 -22.05
N VAL A 525 2.14 -25.43 -20.76
CA VAL A 525 3.14 -25.19 -19.71
C VAL A 525 3.10 -26.35 -18.70
N ALA A 526 4.26 -26.80 -18.25
CA ALA A 526 4.34 -27.85 -17.24
C ALA A 526 3.62 -27.42 -15.96
N PRO A 527 2.62 -28.18 -15.47
CA PRO A 527 1.82 -27.76 -14.32
C PRO A 527 2.64 -27.77 -13.02
N ILE A 528 2.37 -26.80 -12.15
CA ILE A 528 2.84 -26.79 -10.75
C ILE A 528 1.80 -27.56 -9.93
N ALA A 529 2.26 -28.58 -9.19
CA ALA A 529 1.37 -29.33 -8.32
C ALA A 529 0.88 -28.46 -7.14
N PRO A 530 -0.44 -28.36 -6.90
CA PRO A 530 -0.97 -27.67 -5.73
C PRO A 530 -0.42 -28.28 -4.43
N ARG A 531 -0.12 -27.41 -3.46
CA ARG A 531 0.23 -27.81 -2.11
C ARG A 531 -0.50 -26.93 -1.11
N PHE A 532 -1.46 -27.49 -0.43
CA PHE A 532 -2.25 -26.80 0.56
C PHE A 532 -1.65 -26.95 1.97
N THR A 533 -2.04 -26.04 2.87
CA THR A 533 -1.62 -26.06 4.27
C THR A 533 -2.09 -27.35 4.95
N ASP A 534 -1.18 -27.96 5.68
CA ASP A 534 -1.44 -29.14 6.51
C ASP A 534 -0.89 -28.83 7.92
N TYR A 535 -1.77 -28.65 8.89
CA TYR A 535 -1.39 -28.19 10.22
C TYR A 535 -0.48 -29.17 10.96
N GLU A 536 -0.59 -30.49 10.71
CA GLU A 536 0.29 -31.49 11.31
C GLU A 536 1.72 -31.43 10.73
N ARG A 537 1.85 -31.00 9.47
CA ARG A 537 3.13 -30.89 8.78
C ARG A 537 3.76 -29.49 8.91
N ASP A 538 2.95 -28.46 8.85
CA ASP A 538 3.41 -27.09 8.61
C ASP A 538 3.59 -26.26 9.89
N MET A 539 3.08 -26.75 11.04
CA MET A 539 3.24 -26.15 12.35
C MET A 539 3.22 -27.21 13.47
N ASP A 540 3.59 -26.80 14.67
CA ASP A 540 3.45 -27.61 15.89
C ASP A 540 2.52 -26.91 16.87
N ILE A 541 1.81 -27.71 17.69
CA ILE A 541 1.03 -27.23 18.83
C ILE A 541 1.52 -27.97 20.07
N PHE A 542 1.81 -27.24 21.16
CA PHE A 542 2.16 -27.85 22.45
C PHE A 542 1.65 -26.98 23.60
N THR A 543 1.64 -27.54 24.80
CA THR A 543 1.15 -26.85 25.99
C THR A 543 2.30 -26.64 26.98
N LEU A 544 2.39 -25.46 27.57
CA LEU A 544 3.31 -25.13 28.64
C LEU A 544 2.89 -25.78 29.99
N ASP A 545 3.78 -25.79 30.97
CA ASP A 545 3.51 -26.34 32.30
C ASP A 545 2.32 -25.69 33.02
N ASN A 546 2.04 -24.43 32.71
CA ASN A 546 0.93 -23.60 33.21
C ASN A 546 -0.39 -23.79 32.43
N GLY A 547 -0.42 -24.67 31.42
CA GLY A 547 -1.61 -24.95 30.60
C GLY A 547 -1.84 -24.02 29.40
N ILE A 548 -0.92 -23.10 29.11
CA ILE A 548 -1.02 -22.19 27.94
C ILE A 548 -0.65 -22.97 26.67
N GLU A 549 -1.48 -22.83 25.65
CA GLU A 549 -1.26 -23.42 24.33
C GLU A 549 -0.29 -22.55 23.50
N VAL A 550 0.68 -23.19 22.88
CA VAL A 550 1.66 -22.55 22.00
C VAL A 550 1.51 -23.07 20.57
N LEU A 551 1.24 -22.18 19.64
CA LEU A 551 1.28 -22.42 18.21
C LEU A 551 2.69 -22.05 17.72
N TYR A 552 3.39 -22.98 17.12
CA TYR A 552 4.82 -22.87 16.83
C TYR A 552 5.10 -23.12 15.36
N LYS A 553 5.89 -22.21 14.77
CA LYS A 553 6.49 -22.37 13.44
C LYS A 553 7.96 -22.00 13.49
N GLN A 554 8.84 -22.91 13.10
CA GLN A 554 10.26 -22.61 13.05
C GLN A 554 10.60 -21.72 11.87
N ASN A 555 11.40 -20.67 12.11
CA ASN A 555 12.04 -19.85 11.08
C ASN A 555 13.36 -20.50 10.68
N GLU A 556 13.43 -20.98 9.44
CA GLU A 556 14.65 -21.58 8.86
C GLU A 556 15.35 -20.61 7.87
N LEU A 557 14.83 -19.39 7.70
CA LEU A 557 15.31 -18.43 6.70
C LEU A 557 16.36 -17.48 7.27
N ASN A 558 16.15 -17.01 8.51
CA ASN A 558 16.98 -15.98 9.13
C ASN A 558 16.83 -15.99 10.67
N GLU A 559 17.49 -15.02 11.32
CA GLU A 559 17.52 -14.88 12.78
C GLU A 559 16.41 -14.01 13.36
N ARG A 560 15.34 -13.69 12.60
CA ARG A 560 14.22 -12.94 13.17
C ARG A 560 13.26 -13.84 13.95
N PHE A 561 12.65 -13.28 14.98
CA PHE A 561 11.55 -13.91 15.68
C PHE A 561 10.33 -12.97 15.78
N GLU A 562 9.18 -13.58 15.99
CA GLU A 562 7.93 -12.95 16.36
C GLU A 562 7.21 -13.84 17.38
N LEU A 563 6.89 -13.25 18.52
CA LEU A 563 6.22 -13.90 19.65
C LEU A 563 4.99 -13.09 20.02
N ILE A 564 3.82 -13.69 20.00
CA ILE A 564 2.56 -13.00 20.27
C ILE A 564 1.81 -13.70 21.41
N TYR A 565 1.43 -12.95 22.45
CA TYR A 565 0.43 -13.39 23.42
C TYR A 565 -0.94 -12.92 22.91
N LEU A 566 -1.79 -13.86 22.54
CA LEU A 566 -3.10 -13.62 21.92
C LEU A 566 -4.22 -13.88 22.93
N TYR A 567 -4.90 -12.82 23.33
CA TYR A 567 -6.08 -12.85 24.20
C TYR A 567 -7.35 -12.72 23.36
N ASP A 568 -8.37 -13.53 23.65
CA ASP A 568 -9.65 -13.57 22.94
C ASP A 568 -10.66 -12.52 23.47
N PHE A 569 -10.20 -11.33 23.85
CA PHE A 569 -11.01 -10.16 24.18
C PHE A 569 -10.36 -8.88 23.65
N GLY A 570 -11.17 -7.87 23.34
CA GLY A 570 -10.70 -6.61 22.78
C GLY A 570 -11.66 -5.45 23.06
N LEU A 571 -11.69 -4.47 22.15
CA LEU A 571 -12.47 -3.25 22.29
C LEU A 571 -13.99 -3.46 22.39
N GLU A 572 -14.51 -4.56 21.83
CA GLU A 572 -15.91 -4.92 22.00
C GLU A 572 -16.27 -5.32 23.43
N SER A 573 -15.30 -5.82 24.16
CA SER A 573 -15.46 -6.21 25.57
C SER A 573 -15.21 -5.03 26.49
N ASP A 574 -14.22 -4.20 26.15
CA ASP A 574 -13.84 -3.04 26.96
C ASP A 574 -13.18 -1.96 26.09
N PRO A 575 -13.89 -0.89 25.71
CA PRO A 575 -13.35 0.20 24.88
C PRO A 575 -12.24 1.00 25.56
N SER A 576 -12.09 0.93 26.89
CA SER A 576 -11.01 1.64 27.59
C SER A 576 -9.64 0.98 27.42
N LEU A 577 -9.56 -0.22 26.84
CA LEU A 577 -8.28 -0.87 26.52
C LEU A 577 -7.43 -0.06 25.54
N SER A 578 -8.05 0.69 24.61
CA SER A 578 -7.28 1.61 23.74
C SER A 578 -6.62 2.72 24.54
N VAL A 579 -7.37 3.32 25.48
CA VAL A 579 -6.84 4.38 26.35
C VAL A 579 -5.79 3.83 27.32
N ALA A 580 -6.00 2.60 27.85
CA ALA A 580 -5.00 1.93 28.69
C ALA A 580 -3.68 1.73 27.94
N ARG A 581 -3.73 1.31 26.65
CA ARG A 581 -2.57 1.15 25.79
C ARG A 581 -1.89 2.50 25.53
N ASP A 582 -2.64 3.54 25.14
CA ASP A 582 -2.10 4.87 24.84
C ASP A 582 -1.46 5.48 26.09
N TYR A 583 -2.10 5.34 27.24
CA TYR A 583 -1.57 5.81 28.51
C TYR A 583 -0.30 5.06 28.90
N MET A 584 -0.32 3.72 28.89
CA MET A 584 0.85 2.90 29.21
C MET A 584 2.05 3.24 28.33
N SER A 585 1.85 3.49 27.03
CA SER A 585 2.92 3.84 26.09
C SER A 585 3.64 5.16 26.40
N MET A 586 3.11 5.96 27.34
CA MET A 586 3.70 7.22 27.82
C MET A 586 4.29 7.10 29.23
N LEU A 587 4.39 5.88 29.77
CA LEU A 587 4.82 5.64 31.15
C LEU A 587 6.10 4.83 31.22
N GLY A 588 6.88 5.05 32.28
CA GLY A 588 7.94 4.14 32.72
C GLY A 588 7.43 3.09 33.70
N THR A 589 8.35 2.32 34.26
CA THR A 589 8.12 1.38 35.37
C THR A 589 8.61 2.01 36.69
N GLU A 590 8.48 1.29 37.80
CA GLU A 590 9.06 1.72 39.09
C GLU A 590 10.60 1.82 39.03
N SER A 591 11.24 1.05 38.15
CA SER A 591 12.71 0.94 38.04
C SER A 591 13.31 1.73 36.85
N LYS A 592 12.54 2.01 35.79
CA LYS A 592 13.01 2.63 34.54
C LYS A 592 12.11 3.76 34.09
N SER A 593 12.68 4.84 33.60
CA SER A 593 11.91 5.87 32.88
C SER A 593 11.47 5.36 31.52
N LEU A 594 10.46 6.02 30.91
CA LEU A 594 10.03 5.71 29.55
C LEU A 594 11.19 5.79 28.55
N ALA A 595 12.01 6.85 28.62
CA ALA A 595 13.17 7.02 27.76
C ALA A 595 14.16 5.85 27.88
N GLN A 596 14.37 5.32 29.10
CA GLN A 596 15.24 4.14 29.30
C GLN A 596 14.64 2.88 28.70
N ILE A 597 13.33 2.65 28.83
CA ILE A 597 12.64 1.48 28.25
C ILE A 597 12.73 1.51 26.72
N LEU A 598 12.40 2.64 26.10
CA LEU A 598 12.42 2.77 24.65
C LEU A 598 13.84 2.73 24.08
N SER A 599 14.84 3.29 24.79
CA SER A 599 16.25 3.15 24.40
C SER A 599 16.72 1.69 24.48
N GLU A 600 16.41 0.98 25.57
CA GLU A 600 16.75 -0.44 25.74
C GLU A 600 16.10 -1.31 24.64
N GLN A 601 14.82 -1.08 24.35
CA GLN A 601 14.10 -1.75 23.28
C GLN A 601 14.79 -1.52 21.91
N TYR A 602 15.14 -0.27 21.61
CA TYR A 602 15.79 0.09 20.36
C TYR A 602 17.22 -0.46 20.25
N GLU A 603 17.99 -0.46 21.33
CA GLU A 603 19.34 -1.05 21.40
C GLU A 603 19.31 -2.58 21.20
N LEU A 604 18.26 -3.26 21.65
CA LEU A 604 18.03 -4.68 21.43
C LEU A 604 17.64 -5.00 19.97
N ALA A 605 17.36 -4.00 19.15
CA ALA A 605 16.72 -4.16 17.84
C ALA A 605 15.47 -5.07 17.93
N CYS A 606 14.67 -4.85 18.96
CA CYS A 606 13.43 -5.54 19.23
C CYS A 606 12.29 -4.54 19.44
N ASP A 607 11.08 -4.95 19.08
CA ASP A 607 9.87 -4.18 19.31
C ASP A 607 8.98 -4.91 20.31
N VAL A 608 8.45 -4.16 21.27
CA VAL A 608 7.44 -4.63 22.23
C VAL A 608 6.20 -3.76 22.06
N SER A 609 5.06 -4.35 21.73
CA SER A 609 3.83 -3.61 21.53
C SER A 609 2.62 -4.27 22.21
N PHE A 610 1.67 -3.42 22.63
CA PHE A 610 0.40 -3.80 23.23
C PHE A 610 -0.72 -3.24 22.35
N SER A 611 -1.53 -4.10 21.75
CA SER A 611 -2.46 -3.70 20.70
C SER A 611 -3.84 -4.31 20.90
N PRO A 612 -4.83 -3.55 21.39
CA PRO A 612 -6.22 -3.99 21.37
C PRO A 612 -6.79 -3.86 19.94
N SER A 613 -7.41 -4.93 19.46
CA SER A 613 -8.24 -4.91 18.27
C SER A 613 -9.73 -4.96 18.65
N LYS A 614 -10.60 -5.08 17.65
CA LYS A 614 -12.04 -5.25 17.86
C LYS A 614 -12.36 -6.37 18.87
N THR A 615 -11.77 -7.55 18.66
CA THR A 615 -12.09 -8.79 19.39
C THR A 615 -10.92 -9.42 20.14
N ASN A 616 -9.72 -8.91 19.95
CA ASN A 616 -8.50 -9.48 20.55
C ASN A 616 -7.63 -8.41 21.19
N PHE A 617 -6.80 -8.85 22.14
CA PHE A 617 -5.68 -8.08 22.64
C PHE A 617 -4.38 -8.83 22.35
N TYR A 618 -3.38 -8.12 21.84
CA TYR A 618 -2.08 -8.66 21.47
C TYR A 618 -0.98 -8.04 22.32
N VAL A 619 -0.08 -8.89 22.83
CA VAL A 619 1.25 -8.45 23.26
C VAL A 619 2.22 -9.07 22.27
N THR A 620 2.84 -8.23 21.44
CA THR A 620 3.77 -8.67 20.40
C THR A 620 5.19 -8.30 20.78
N ILE A 621 6.10 -9.27 20.70
CA ILE A 621 7.53 -9.12 20.92
C ILE A 621 8.19 -9.63 19.66
N SER A 622 8.94 -8.78 18.95
CA SER A 622 9.58 -9.16 17.69
C SER A 622 10.98 -8.56 17.59
N GLY A 623 11.83 -9.17 16.76
CA GLY A 623 13.18 -8.65 16.57
C GLY A 623 14.20 -9.72 16.20
N ILE A 624 15.45 -9.53 16.62
CA ILE A 624 16.55 -10.47 16.41
C ILE A 624 16.55 -11.52 17.53
N ALA A 625 16.58 -12.80 17.17
CA ALA A 625 16.32 -13.91 18.09
C ALA A 625 17.32 -14.03 19.25
N GLU A 626 18.57 -13.62 19.08
CA GLU A 626 19.56 -13.59 20.18
C GLU A 626 19.12 -12.68 21.34
N ASN A 627 18.35 -11.63 21.06
CA ASN A 627 17.87 -10.65 22.02
C ASN A 627 16.47 -10.99 22.59
N MET A 628 15.81 -12.03 22.08
CA MET A 628 14.47 -12.42 22.53
C MET A 628 14.33 -12.57 24.05
N PRO A 629 15.25 -13.23 24.79
CA PRO A 629 15.13 -13.34 26.25
C PRO A 629 15.12 -12.01 26.99
N ALA A 630 15.93 -11.04 26.52
CA ALA A 630 15.97 -9.70 27.07
C ALA A 630 14.71 -8.91 26.73
N ALA A 631 14.25 -8.98 25.48
CA ALA A 631 13.01 -8.34 25.03
C ALA A 631 11.78 -8.89 25.77
N MET A 632 11.72 -10.21 26.02
CA MET A 632 10.68 -10.82 26.85
C MET A 632 10.71 -10.27 28.28
N THR A 633 11.89 -10.18 28.90
CA THR A 633 12.05 -9.63 30.25
C THR A 633 11.53 -8.19 30.31
N LEU A 634 11.88 -7.38 29.33
CA LEU A 634 11.40 -6.00 29.21
C LEU A 634 9.88 -5.92 29.07
N ALA A 635 9.30 -6.76 28.24
CA ALA A 635 7.84 -6.82 28.02
C ALA A 635 7.10 -7.23 29.31
N GLU A 636 7.59 -8.26 30.01
CA GLU A 636 6.99 -8.75 31.27
C GLU A 636 7.13 -7.72 32.40
N GLU A 637 8.29 -7.06 32.53
CA GLU A 637 8.50 -5.97 33.47
C GLU A 637 7.54 -4.81 33.16
N TYR A 638 7.48 -4.39 31.91
CA TYR A 638 6.62 -3.30 31.47
C TYR A 638 5.13 -3.62 31.67
N MET A 639 4.71 -4.85 31.44
CA MET A 639 3.33 -5.29 31.64
C MET A 639 2.95 -5.35 33.14
N THR A 640 3.86 -5.67 34.05
CA THR A 640 3.57 -5.91 35.47
C THR A 640 3.87 -4.71 36.35
N ASP A 641 4.84 -3.89 36.00
CA ASP A 641 5.49 -2.92 36.91
C ASP A 641 5.34 -1.46 36.43
N VAL A 642 4.48 -1.24 35.43
CA VAL A 642 4.23 0.10 34.89
C VAL A 642 3.72 1.03 35.97
N LYS A 643 4.29 2.24 36.05
CA LYS A 643 4.02 3.22 37.09
C LYS A 643 3.10 4.33 36.61
N GLY A 644 1.95 4.50 37.29
CA GLY A 644 0.97 5.51 36.93
C GLY A 644 1.44 6.94 37.22
N ASP A 645 1.00 7.87 36.38
CA ASP A 645 1.17 9.32 36.52
C ASP A 645 -0.10 10.05 36.06
N GLU A 646 -0.81 10.66 36.98
CA GLU A 646 -2.08 11.37 36.69
C GLU A 646 -1.88 12.57 35.75
N ALA A 647 -0.72 13.23 35.77
CA ALA A 647 -0.43 14.33 34.86
C ALA A 647 -0.27 13.83 33.40
N VAL A 648 0.42 12.74 33.23
CA VAL A 648 0.56 12.08 31.91
C VAL A 648 -0.80 11.62 31.40
N LEU A 649 -1.64 11.00 32.25
CA LEU A 649 -3.00 10.60 31.87
C LEU A 649 -3.86 11.78 31.44
N ALA A 650 -3.76 12.92 32.15
CA ALA A 650 -4.51 14.12 31.79
C ALA A 650 -4.12 14.62 30.38
N GLU A 651 -2.83 14.61 30.04
CA GLU A 651 -2.35 14.98 28.71
C GLU A 651 -2.79 13.99 27.65
N VAL A 652 -2.68 12.67 27.88
CA VAL A 652 -3.20 11.64 26.96
C VAL A 652 -4.67 11.86 26.64
N LYS A 653 -5.49 12.14 27.65
CA LYS A 653 -6.92 12.44 27.45
C LYS A 653 -7.13 13.70 26.60
N ASN A 654 -6.37 14.76 26.84
CA ASN A 654 -6.45 16.01 26.09
C ASN A 654 -6.05 15.78 24.61
N ASP A 655 -4.99 15.02 24.38
CA ASP A 655 -4.52 14.69 23.04
C ASP A 655 -5.55 13.83 22.29
N LEU A 656 -6.14 12.82 22.93
CA LEU A 656 -7.22 12.00 22.36
C LEU A 656 -8.45 12.84 22.00
N ILE A 657 -8.84 13.84 22.82
CA ILE A 657 -9.93 14.77 22.48
C ILE A 657 -9.56 15.63 21.26
N LYS A 658 -8.30 16.08 21.17
CA LYS A 658 -7.82 16.82 20.00
C LYS A 658 -7.84 15.97 18.75
N GLU A 659 -7.38 14.73 18.82
CA GLU A 659 -7.41 13.74 17.71
C GLU A 659 -8.85 13.43 17.27
N ARG A 660 -9.80 13.27 18.20
CA ARG A 660 -11.22 13.12 17.91
C ARG A 660 -11.78 14.30 17.13
N THR A 661 -11.40 15.51 17.53
CA THR A 661 -11.76 16.73 16.82
C THR A 661 -11.17 16.76 15.41
N ASN A 662 -9.91 16.40 15.26
CA ASN A 662 -9.22 16.32 13.98
C ASN A 662 -9.85 15.24 13.07
N SER A 663 -10.20 14.08 13.59
CA SER A 663 -10.85 12.99 12.84
C SER A 663 -12.17 13.42 12.22
N LYS A 664 -12.95 14.27 12.88
CA LYS A 664 -14.21 14.82 12.33
C LYS A 664 -14.00 15.73 11.12
N THR A 665 -12.78 16.23 10.89
CA THR A 665 -12.44 17.06 9.71
C THR A 665 -11.88 16.25 8.54
N ASN A 666 -11.65 14.93 8.72
CA ASN A 666 -11.12 14.05 7.70
C ASN A 666 -12.24 13.23 7.05
N GLN A 667 -12.34 13.28 5.71
CA GLN A 667 -13.41 12.59 4.97
C GLN A 667 -13.38 11.08 5.17
N ARG A 668 -12.19 10.46 5.13
CA ARG A 668 -12.05 9.01 5.29
C ARG A 668 -12.45 8.54 6.68
N ALA A 669 -12.07 9.29 7.72
CA ALA A 669 -12.45 8.99 9.10
C ALA A 669 -13.98 9.06 9.29
N ASN A 670 -14.63 10.08 8.72
CA ASN A 670 -16.10 10.19 8.72
C ASN A 670 -16.77 9.01 8.02
N TYR A 671 -16.24 8.59 6.85
CA TYR A 671 -16.77 7.44 6.14
C TYR A 671 -16.61 6.13 6.93
N ASN A 672 -15.44 5.90 7.52
CA ASN A 672 -15.20 4.71 8.35
C ASN A 672 -16.13 4.66 9.57
N ALA A 673 -16.38 5.80 10.20
CA ALA A 673 -17.32 5.91 11.31
C ALA A 673 -18.76 5.63 10.85
N LEU A 674 -19.16 6.19 9.70
CA LEU A 674 -20.48 5.96 9.11
C LEU A 674 -20.67 4.49 8.69
N GLN A 675 -19.66 3.87 8.08
CA GLN A 675 -19.66 2.45 7.72
C GLN A 675 -19.84 1.57 8.96
N ARG A 676 -19.07 1.84 10.03
CA ARG A 676 -19.19 1.13 11.31
C ARG A 676 -20.60 1.26 11.89
N TYR A 677 -21.17 2.47 11.87
CA TYR A 677 -22.53 2.73 12.32
C TYR A 677 -23.58 1.94 11.52
N VAL A 678 -23.43 1.87 10.18
CA VAL A 678 -24.36 1.14 9.32
C VAL A 678 -24.25 -0.37 9.50
N VAL A 679 -23.03 -0.89 9.58
CA VAL A 679 -22.76 -2.33 9.62
C VAL A 679 -23.10 -2.95 10.98
N TYR A 680 -22.83 -2.24 12.07
CA TYR A 680 -22.99 -2.79 13.44
C TYR A 680 -24.11 -2.11 14.25
N GLY A 681 -24.64 -0.98 13.78
CA GLY A 681 -25.71 -0.25 14.44
C GLY A 681 -25.25 0.76 15.50
N SER A 682 -26.18 1.62 15.93
CA SER A 682 -25.96 2.68 16.94
C SER A 682 -25.53 2.13 18.31
N ASP A 683 -26.13 1.02 18.74
CA ASP A 683 -25.85 0.41 20.04
C ASP A 683 -24.42 -0.14 20.11
N TYR A 684 -23.92 -0.64 19.00
CA TYR A 684 -22.51 -1.05 18.88
C TYR A 684 -21.57 0.15 19.07
N VAL A 685 -21.83 1.25 18.34
CA VAL A 685 -21.01 2.47 18.46
C VAL A 685 -21.02 2.98 19.89
N ALA A 686 -22.20 3.07 20.52
CA ALA A 686 -22.35 3.52 21.90
C ALA A 686 -21.63 2.62 22.93
N ARG A 687 -21.57 1.32 22.69
CA ARG A 687 -20.93 0.34 23.58
C ARG A 687 -19.42 0.27 23.41
N THR A 688 -18.93 0.44 22.16
CA THR A 688 -17.52 0.24 21.83
C THR A 688 -16.71 1.54 21.72
N THR A 689 -17.36 2.68 22.01
CA THR A 689 -16.69 3.99 21.98
C THR A 689 -17.01 4.75 23.25
N LEU A 690 -15.97 5.20 23.95
CA LEU A 690 -16.15 6.07 25.12
C LEU A 690 -16.59 7.46 24.67
N THR A 691 -17.60 8.04 25.32
CA THR A 691 -17.89 9.47 25.17
C THR A 691 -16.74 10.30 25.73
N ASN A 692 -16.72 11.60 25.43
CA ASN A 692 -15.69 12.50 25.99
C ASN A 692 -15.79 12.58 27.53
N GLU A 693 -17.00 12.54 28.11
CA GLU A 693 -17.19 12.51 29.56
C GLU A 693 -16.66 11.22 30.16
N GLN A 694 -16.93 10.07 29.56
CA GLN A 694 -16.41 8.78 30.00
C GLN A 694 -14.88 8.73 29.90
N LEU A 695 -14.31 9.23 28.79
CA LEU A 695 -12.86 9.32 28.62
C LEU A 695 -12.22 10.17 29.71
N MET A 696 -12.80 11.34 30.00
CA MET A 696 -12.28 12.24 31.07
C MET A 696 -12.42 11.66 32.47
N ALA A 697 -13.41 10.78 32.71
CA ALA A 697 -13.65 10.13 34.00
C ALA A 697 -12.74 8.91 34.28
N LEU A 698 -11.95 8.45 33.32
CA LEU A 698 -11.03 7.31 33.54
C LEU A 698 -9.97 7.66 34.60
N GLU A 699 -9.62 6.70 35.43
CA GLU A 699 -8.61 6.81 36.47
C GLU A 699 -7.37 6.00 36.12
N SER A 700 -6.20 6.49 36.51
CA SER A 700 -4.90 5.91 36.18
C SER A 700 -4.80 4.43 36.59
N GLU A 701 -5.00 4.13 37.87
CA GLU A 701 -4.86 2.75 38.37
C GLU A 701 -5.87 1.79 37.74
N ALA A 702 -7.10 2.25 37.46
CA ALA A 702 -8.10 1.43 36.77
C ALA A 702 -7.71 1.02 35.35
N LEU A 703 -6.98 1.89 34.63
CA LEU A 703 -6.44 1.59 33.32
C LEU A 703 -5.25 0.63 33.40
N LEU A 704 -4.31 0.88 34.31
CA LEU A 704 -3.12 0.04 34.48
C LEU A 704 -3.44 -1.35 35.03
N ASP A 705 -4.45 -1.47 35.86
CA ASP A 705 -4.93 -2.77 36.35
C ASP A 705 -5.44 -3.66 35.23
N LYS A 706 -5.93 -3.09 34.11
CA LYS A 706 -6.31 -3.88 32.91
C LYS A 706 -5.08 -4.52 32.25
N ILE A 707 -3.98 -3.78 32.15
CA ILE A 707 -2.73 -4.26 31.57
C ILE A 707 -2.05 -5.24 32.52
N ARG A 708 -1.89 -4.89 33.80
CA ARG A 708 -1.33 -5.79 34.82
C ARG A 708 -2.15 -7.05 35.01
N GLY A 709 -3.46 -6.97 34.75
CA GLY A 709 -4.41 -8.07 34.81
C GLY A 709 -4.31 -9.07 33.66
N LEU A 710 -3.64 -8.76 32.55
CA LEU A 710 -3.50 -9.67 31.41
C LEU A 710 -2.95 -11.03 31.81
N LYS A 711 -2.01 -11.09 32.75
CA LYS A 711 -1.42 -12.33 33.30
C LYS A 711 -2.40 -13.26 33.98
N ASN A 712 -3.61 -12.81 34.26
CA ASN A 712 -4.66 -13.62 34.92
C ASN A 712 -5.56 -14.33 33.91
N TYR A 713 -5.52 -13.97 32.63
CA TYR A 713 -6.43 -14.51 31.63
C TYR A 713 -5.79 -15.61 30.77
N GLN A 714 -6.61 -16.57 30.41
CA GLN A 714 -6.20 -17.58 29.44
C GLN A 714 -5.94 -16.93 28.08
N HIS A 715 -4.88 -17.31 27.43
CA HIS A 715 -4.47 -16.83 26.12
C HIS A 715 -3.71 -17.92 25.37
N ARG A 716 -3.38 -17.65 24.11
CA ARG A 716 -2.50 -18.47 23.27
C ARG A 716 -1.21 -17.74 23.01
N ILE A 717 -0.16 -18.50 22.77
CA ILE A 717 1.12 -17.96 22.32
C ILE A 717 1.33 -18.40 20.88
N LEU A 718 1.62 -17.45 19.99
CA LEU A 718 2.05 -17.70 18.63
C LEU A 718 3.53 -17.38 18.53
N TYR A 719 4.31 -18.28 17.95
CA TYR A 719 5.74 -18.09 17.77
C TYR A 719 6.19 -18.47 16.36
N TYR A 720 6.87 -17.54 15.71
CA TYR A 720 7.67 -17.75 14.51
C TYR A 720 9.11 -17.28 14.77
N GLY A 721 10.09 -18.17 14.72
CA GLY A 721 11.49 -17.81 15.00
C GLY A 721 12.42 -19.02 14.93
N PRO A 722 13.76 -18.79 14.98
CA PRO A 722 14.74 -19.86 14.78
C PRO A 722 14.92 -20.78 16.00
N MET A 723 14.46 -20.36 17.20
CA MET A 723 14.59 -21.17 18.42
C MET A 723 13.83 -22.48 18.30
N SER A 724 14.46 -23.59 18.69
CA SER A 724 13.79 -24.88 18.66
C SER A 724 12.60 -24.94 19.65
N LYS A 725 11.63 -25.80 19.37
CA LYS A 725 10.44 -26.00 20.22
C LYS A 725 10.79 -26.26 21.69
N ARG A 726 11.82 -27.07 21.93
CA ARG A 726 12.28 -27.40 23.29
C ARG A 726 12.89 -26.20 24.02
N GLU A 727 13.69 -25.42 23.33
CA GLU A 727 14.32 -24.22 23.89
C GLU A 727 13.27 -23.15 24.16
N LEU A 728 12.34 -22.94 23.21
CA LEU A 728 11.21 -22.03 23.38
C LEU A 728 10.35 -22.41 24.59
N ALA A 729 9.95 -23.68 24.71
CA ALA A 729 9.14 -24.15 25.84
C ALA A 729 9.86 -23.89 27.18
N LYS A 730 11.17 -24.13 27.24
CA LYS A 730 11.99 -23.83 28.43
C LYS A 730 12.04 -22.34 28.72
N GLN A 731 12.22 -21.50 27.70
CA GLN A 731 12.27 -20.05 27.85
C GLN A 731 10.93 -19.51 28.35
N LEU A 732 9.82 -19.92 27.73
CA LEU A 732 8.46 -19.51 28.11
C LEU A 732 8.10 -19.94 29.52
N ASN A 733 8.33 -21.21 29.89
CA ASN A 733 8.10 -21.70 31.24
C ASN A 733 8.90 -20.97 32.32
N THR A 734 10.03 -20.36 31.95
CA THR A 734 10.89 -19.65 32.89
C THR A 734 10.53 -18.17 32.98
N SER A 735 10.22 -17.53 31.87
CA SER A 735 10.14 -16.05 31.76
C SER A 735 8.71 -15.52 31.65
N HIS A 736 7.76 -16.32 31.15
CA HIS A 736 6.37 -15.89 31.02
C HIS A 736 5.60 -16.17 32.31
N VAL A 737 5.44 -15.14 33.13
CA VAL A 737 4.83 -15.23 34.47
C VAL A 737 3.34 -14.97 34.40
N VAL A 738 2.52 -15.98 34.72
CA VAL A 738 1.06 -15.91 34.75
C VAL A 738 0.52 -16.40 36.09
N ALA A 739 -0.76 -16.11 36.35
CA ALA A 739 -1.44 -16.61 37.55
C ALA A 739 -1.56 -18.13 37.57
N GLU A 740 -1.51 -18.73 38.74
CA GLU A 740 -1.66 -20.20 38.93
C GLU A 740 -2.98 -20.75 38.36
N ASN A 741 -4.05 -19.96 38.44
CA ASN A 741 -5.36 -20.30 37.92
C ASN A 741 -5.80 -19.22 36.93
N LEU A 742 -5.69 -19.51 35.63
CA LEU A 742 -6.07 -18.62 34.55
C LEU A 742 -7.60 -18.53 34.42
N ILE A 743 -8.09 -17.28 34.25
CA ILE A 743 -9.49 -17.01 33.97
C ILE A 743 -9.77 -17.36 32.51
N PRO A 744 -10.68 -18.31 32.23
CA PRO A 744 -11.04 -18.65 30.85
C PRO A 744 -11.66 -17.46 30.11
N VAL A 745 -11.29 -17.30 28.84
CA VAL A 745 -11.85 -16.28 27.94
C VAL A 745 -12.43 -16.98 26.73
N GLU A 746 -13.66 -16.62 26.38
CA GLU A 746 -14.33 -17.09 25.19
C GLU A 746 -14.29 -15.98 24.11
N TYR A 747 -13.82 -16.33 22.91
CA TYR A 747 -13.88 -15.41 21.77
C TYR A 747 -15.32 -15.00 21.45
N LYS A 748 -15.56 -13.70 21.35
CA LYS A 748 -16.86 -13.12 21.02
C LYS A 748 -16.69 -12.03 19.97
N SER A 749 -17.60 -12.03 19.00
CA SER A 749 -17.75 -10.97 18.01
C SER A 749 -19.19 -10.48 17.95
N THR A 750 -19.36 -9.23 17.63
CA THR A 750 -20.70 -8.67 17.37
C THR A 750 -21.08 -8.93 15.93
N PRO A 751 -22.19 -9.64 15.65
CA PRO A 751 -22.64 -9.88 14.29
C PRO A 751 -23.05 -8.58 13.59
N ASN A 752 -23.01 -8.59 12.29
CA ASN A 752 -23.50 -7.51 11.44
C ASN A 752 -25.02 -7.33 11.59
N VAL A 753 -25.49 -6.08 11.48
CA VAL A 753 -26.93 -5.77 11.58
C VAL A 753 -27.67 -6.29 10.35
N GLU A 754 -28.75 -7.05 10.61
CA GLU A 754 -29.65 -7.53 9.56
C GLU A 754 -30.40 -6.37 8.89
N VAL A 755 -30.49 -6.39 7.55
CA VAL A 755 -31.21 -5.39 6.76
C VAL A 755 -32.58 -5.94 6.36
N THR A 756 -33.62 -5.51 7.06
CA THR A 756 -35.00 -5.99 6.85
C THR A 756 -35.81 -5.10 5.90
N GLU A 757 -35.44 -3.83 5.75
CA GLU A 757 -36.10 -2.85 4.87
C GLU A 757 -35.08 -1.94 4.20
N PRO A 758 -35.29 -1.50 2.96
CA PRO A 758 -34.39 -0.55 2.30
C PRO A 758 -34.47 0.83 2.98
N LYS A 759 -33.31 1.44 3.22
CA LYS A 759 -33.21 2.79 3.77
C LYS A 759 -31.97 3.50 3.27
N VAL A 760 -31.98 4.81 3.34
CA VAL A 760 -30.82 5.67 3.08
C VAL A 760 -30.28 6.18 4.42
N VAL A 761 -29.00 5.98 4.69
CA VAL A 761 -28.30 6.60 5.85
C VAL A 761 -27.37 7.66 5.29
N PHE A 762 -27.61 8.91 5.66
CA PHE A 762 -26.90 10.07 5.12
C PHE A 762 -26.15 10.82 6.22
N ALA A 763 -24.84 10.97 6.05
CA ALA A 763 -24.02 11.83 6.89
C ALA A 763 -23.56 13.05 6.09
N GLN A 764 -23.76 14.24 6.66
CA GLN A 764 -23.35 15.49 6.03
C GLN A 764 -21.85 15.68 6.11
N TYR A 765 -21.21 15.92 4.94
CA TYR A 765 -19.80 16.29 4.86
C TYR A 765 -19.59 17.18 3.61
N ASP A 766 -18.86 18.29 3.75
CA ASP A 766 -18.50 19.16 2.63
C ASP A 766 -17.37 18.53 1.82
N ALA A 767 -17.73 17.63 0.90
CA ALA A 767 -16.80 16.89 0.08
C ALA A 767 -16.98 17.19 -1.40
N LYS A 768 -15.87 17.17 -2.16
CA LYS A 768 -15.89 17.29 -3.63
C LYS A 768 -16.31 15.98 -4.31
N GLN A 769 -16.20 14.87 -3.61
CA GLN A 769 -16.68 13.54 -4.02
C GLN A 769 -17.50 12.93 -2.88
N ILE A 770 -18.60 12.28 -3.22
CA ILE A 770 -19.31 11.43 -2.26
C ILE A 770 -18.58 10.10 -2.07
N TYR A 771 -18.68 9.56 -0.86
CA TYR A 771 -18.43 8.15 -0.61
C TYR A 771 -19.79 7.46 -0.43
N TYR A 772 -20.00 6.45 -1.26
CA TYR A 772 -21.23 5.68 -1.29
C TYR A 772 -20.95 4.20 -1.00
N MET A 773 -21.75 3.62 -0.12
CA MET A 773 -21.76 2.18 0.16
C MET A 773 -23.17 1.62 0.02
N GLN A 774 -23.29 0.46 -0.63
CA GLN A 774 -24.51 -0.34 -0.66
C GLN A 774 -24.29 -1.59 0.18
N TYR A 775 -25.10 -1.75 1.21
CA TYR A 775 -24.90 -2.79 2.22
C TYR A 775 -26.16 -3.62 2.41
N ALA A 776 -26.03 -4.95 2.40
CA ALA A 776 -27.07 -5.90 2.77
C ALA A 776 -26.51 -6.97 3.70
N CYS A 777 -27.30 -7.42 4.65
CA CYS A 777 -26.95 -8.50 5.57
C CYS A 777 -28.23 -9.20 6.01
N GLY A 778 -28.20 -10.51 6.11
CA GLY A 778 -29.31 -11.33 6.60
C GLY A 778 -29.69 -12.43 5.63
N GLY A 779 -30.42 -13.41 6.13
CA GLY A 779 -30.87 -14.58 5.38
C GLY A 779 -29.94 -15.75 5.50
N ASP A 780 -28.78 -15.69 4.88
CA ASP A 780 -27.89 -16.85 4.81
C ASP A 780 -26.83 -16.81 5.92
N MET A 781 -26.80 -17.87 6.71
CA MET A 781 -25.73 -18.13 7.68
C MET A 781 -24.53 -18.79 6.98
N PHE A 782 -23.36 -18.69 7.59
CA PHE A 782 -22.16 -19.35 7.06
C PHE A 782 -22.41 -20.83 6.77
N ASP A 783 -22.11 -21.26 5.55
CA ASP A 783 -22.08 -22.67 5.13
C ASP A 783 -20.80 -22.88 4.30
N VAL A 784 -19.91 -23.73 4.82
CA VAL A 784 -18.65 -24.08 4.14
C VAL A 784 -18.84 -24.62 2.72
N LYS A 785 -20.02 -25.16 2.39
CA LYS A 785 -20.35 -25.62 1.04
C LYS A 785 -20.51 -24.50 0.03
N LEU A 786 -20.81 -23.29 0.51
CA LEU A 786 -20.91 -22.10 -0.32
C LEU A 786 -19.55 -21.42 -0.56
N ASP A 787 -18.50 -21.79 0.18
CA ASP A 787 -17.16 -21.18 0.02
C ASP A 787 -16.64 -21.21 -1.42
N PRO A 788 -16.70 -22.33 -2.16
CA PRO A 788 -16.20 -22.37 -3.53
C PRO A 788 -16.93 -21.40 -4.46
N VAL A 789 -18.27 -21.37 -4.42
CA VAL A 789 -19.05 -20.49 -5.29
C VAL A 789 -18.95 -19.03 -4.85
N THR A 790 -18.88 -18.77 -3.54
CA THR A 790 -18.66 -17.40 -3.00
C THR A 790 -17.33 -16.85 -3.46
N ARG A 791 -16.26 -17.65 -3.39
CA ARG A 791 -14.93 -17.24 -3.85
C ARG A 791 -14.93 -16.94 -5.36
N LEU A 792 -15.51 -17.83 -6.15
CA LEU A 792 -15.56 -17.67 -7.62
C LEU A 792 -16.48 -16.51 -8.03
N TYR A 793 -17.63 -16.33 -7.34
CA TYR A 793 -18.50 -15.17 -7.55
C TYR A 793 -17.78 -13.85 -7.28
N ASN A 794 -17.12 -13.72 -6.13
CA ASN A 794 -16.40 -12.50 -5.78
C ASN A 794 -15.31 -12.16 -6.81
N GLU A 795 -14.58 -13.17 -7.29
CA GLU A 795 -13.56 -12.99 -8.33
C GLU A 795 -14.17 -12.54 -9.66
N TYR A 796 -15.24 -13.20 -10.11
CA TYR A 796 -15.91 -12.88 -11.36
C TYR A 796 -16.64 -11.53 -11.33
N PHE A 797 -17.22 -11.18 -10.14
CA PHE A 797 -17.99 -9.96 -9.98
C PHE A 797 -17.13 -8.73 -9.76
N SER A 798 -16.07 -8.83 -8.96
CA SER A 798 -15.25 -7.67 -8.55
C SER A 798 -13.75 -7.95 -8.31
N GLY A 799 -13.23 -9.12 -8.68
CA GLY A 799 -11.87 -9.55 -8.38
C GLY A 799 -10.80 -9.06 -9.38
N GLY A 800 -10.77 -7.77 -9.73
CA GLY A 800 -9.74 -7.23 -10.61
C GLY A 800 -10.29 -6.36 -11.74
N MET A 801 -9.39 -5.90 -12.64
CA MET A 801 -9.77 -4.98 -13.72
C MET A 801 -10.67 -5.63 -14.79
N ASN A 802 -10.69 -6.95 -14.88
CA ASN A 802 -11.55 -7.69 -15.79
C ASN A 802 -12.94 -8.01 -15.21
N ALA A 803 -13.14 -7.81 -13.90
CA ALA A 803 -14.37 -8.09 -13.21
C ALA A 803 -15.52 -7.14 -13.62
N ILE A 804 -16.76 -7.55 -13.37
CA ILE A 804 -17.96 -6.81 -13.77
C ILE A 804 -17.98 -5.40 -13.21
N VAL A 805 -17.74 -5.24 -11.90
CA VAL A 805 -17.79 -3.93 -11.23
C VAL A 805 -16.81 -2.96 -11.86
N PHE A 806 -15.58 -3.37 -12.08
CA PHE A 806 -14.57 -2.50 -12.67
C PHE A 806 -14.93 -2.10 -14.11
N GLN A 807 -15.31 -3.08 -14.93
CA GLN A 807 -15.68 -2.87 -16.33
C GLN A 807 -16.87 -1.92 -16.49
N GLU A 808 -17.90 -2.09 -15.66
CA GLU A 808 -19.13 -1.30 -15.77
C GLU A 808 -19.02 0.09 -15.13
N MET A 809 -18.34 0.19 -13.96
CA MET A 809 -18.27 1.45 -13.22
C MET A 809 -17.17 2.39 -13.73
N ARG A 810 -15.99 1.84 -14.03
CA ARG A 810 -14.82 2.62 -14.44
C ARG A 810 -14.68 2.69 -15.96
N GLU A 811 -14.55 1.55 -16.64
CA GLU A 811 -14.20 1.52 -18.06
C GLU A 811 -15.36 2.00 -18.96
N ALA A 812 -16.57 1.48 -18.73
CA ALA A 812 -17.70 1.82 -19.58
C ALA A 812 -18.26 3.22 -19.32
N ARG A 813 -18.36 3.61 -18.06
CA ARG A 813 -19.13 4.80 -17.63
C ARG A 813 -18.28 5.91 -17.04
N GLY A 814 -17.01 5.66 -16.72
CA GLY A 814 -16.11 6.65 -16.12
C GLY A 814 -16.66 7.27 -14.83
N LEU A 815 -17.35 6.47 -13.99
CA LEU A 815 -18.03 6.97 -12.80
C LEU A 815 -17.08 7.20 -11.64
N ALA A 816 -16.02 6.39 -11.52
CA ALA A 816 -15.10 6.45 -10.39
C ALA A 816 -13.73 5.88 -10.72
N TYR A 817 -12.72 6.32 -9.98
CA TYR A 817 -11.41 5.67 -9.95
C TYR A 817 -11.44 4.38 -9.13
N SER A 818 -12.13 4.39 -7.98
CA SER A 818 -12.20 3.24 -7.06
C SER A 818 -13.65 2.78 -6.87
N SER A 819 -13.91 1.53 -7.22
CA SER A 819 -15.18 0.84 -6.97
C SER A 819 -14.93 -0.65 -6.75
N TYR A 820 -15.67 -1.26 -5.84
CA TYR A 820 -15.61 -2.69 -5.57
C TYR A 820 -16.92 -3.19 -4.96
N ALA A 821 -17.14 -4.50 -5.04
CA ALA A 821 -18.24 -5.17 -4.33
C ALA A 821 -17.85 -6.61 -3.98
N TYR A 822 -18.37 -7.13 -2.89
CA TYR A 822 -18.13 -8.52 -2.49
C TYR A 822 -19.22 -9.05 -1.55
N LEU A 823 -19.39 -10.36 -1.54
CA LEU A 823 -20.09 -11.06 -0.48
C LEU A 823 -19.06 -11.49 0.57
N GLY A 824 -19.15 -10.91 1.76
CA GLY A 824 -18.30 -11.22 2.90
C GLY A 824 -18.96 -12.18 3.87
N GLN A 825 -18.16 -12.85 4.69
CA GLN A 825 -18.64 -13.71 5.79
C GLN A 825 -18.32 -13.04 7.13
N GLY A 826 -19.09 -13.37 8.17
CA GLY A 826 -18.83 -12.90 9.52
C GLY A 826 -17.52 -13.43 10.10
N ALA A 827 -17.22 -13.06 11.33
CA ALA A 827 -16.00 -13.47 12.02
C ALA A 827 -16.03 -14.92 12.53
N THR A 828 -17.22 -15.52 12.61
CA THR A 828 -17.43 -16.89 13.07
C THR A 828 -18.49 -17.61 12.21
N CYS A 829 -18.57 -18.94 12.34
CA CYS A 829 -19.58 -19.74 11.67
C CYS A 829 -21.04 -19.42 12.10
N ASN A 830 -21.22 -18.66 13.16
CA ASN A 830 -22.54 -18.29 13.69
C ASN A 830 -23.02 -16.92 13.21
N GLU A 831 -22.31 -16.30 12.26
CA GLU A 831 -22.65 -15.00 11.72
C GLU A 831 -23.13 -15.11 10.27
N PRO A 832 -24.07 -14.24 9.82
CA PRO A 832 -24.58 -14.26 8.47
C PRO A 832 -23.56 -13.72 7.45
N TYR A 833 -23.77 -14.07 6.18
CA TYR A 833 -23.12 -13.37 5.07
C TYR A 833 -23.63 -11.93 4.95
N TYR A 834 -22.79 -11.06 4.39
CA TYR A 834 -23.16 -9.69 4.09
C TYR A 834 -22.63 -9.27 2.71
N PHE A 835 -23.41 -8.49 1.99
CA PHE A 835 -22.98 -7.88 0.74
C PHE A 835 -22.55 -6.44 0.98
N HIS A 836 -21.45 -6.07 0.38
CA HIS A 836 -20.87 -4.74 0.47
C HIS A 836 -20.42 -4.27 -0.90
N ALA A 837 -20.93 -3.12 -1.37
CA ALA A 837 -20.45 -2.43 -2.56
C ALA A 837 -20.02 -1.00 -2.18
N PHE A 838 -18.98 -0.49 -2.80
CA PHE A 838 -18.43 0.85 -2.55
C PHE A 838 -18.07 1.54 -3.85
N ILE A 839 -18.26 2.85 -3.88
CA ILE A 839 -17.78 3.75 -4.93
C ILE A 839 -17.49 5.14 -4.37
N ALA A 840 -16.38 5.74 -4.79
CA ALA A 840 -16.08 7.15 -4.61
C ALA A 840 -16.32 7.87 -5.95
N THR A 841 -17.28 8.78 -5.99
CA THR A 841 -17.69 9.46 -7.24
C THR A 841 -18.02 10.93 -7.01
N GLN A 842 -18.15 11.69 -8.08
CA GLN A 842 -18.58 13.09 -7.98
C GLN A 842 -20.04 13.20 -7.50
N ASN A 843 -20.34 14.30 -6.82
CA ASN A 843 -21.67 14.53 -6.24
C ASN A 843 -22.80 14.46 -7.28
N ASP A 844 -22.58 15.01 -8.47
CA ASP A 844 -23.54 15.03 -9.58
C ASP A 844 -23.68 13.68 -10.32
N LYS A 845 -22.76 12.73 -10.09
CA LYS A 845 -22.82 11.37 -10.65
C LYS A 845 -23.41 10.33 -9.68
N MET A 846 -23.74 10.71 -8.46
CA MET A 846 -24.26 9.81 -7.43
C MET A 846 -25.41 8.94 -7.92
N GLN A 847 -26.43 9.53 -8.54
CA GLN A 847 -27.59 8.81 -9.06
C GLN A 847 -27.17 7.76 -10.09
N GLN A 848 -26.34 8.14 -11.06
CA GLN A 848 -25.85 7.22 -12.09
C GLN A 848 -25.03 6.06 -11.48
N ALA A 849 -24.26 6.32 -10.43
CA ALA A 849 -23.48 5.29 -9.76
C ALA A 849 -24.38 4.29 -9.01
N ILE A 850 -25.42 4.77 -8.32
CA ILE A 850 -26.38 3.90 -7.63
C ILE A 850 -27.17 3.06 -8.65
N GLU A 851 -27.69 3.69 -9.70
CA GLU A 851 -28.43 2.99 -10.77
C GLU A 851 -27.57 1.94 -11.48
N ALA A 852 -26.29 2.22 -11.70
CA ALA A 852 -25.36 1.28 -12.31
C ALA A 852 -25.07 0.07 -11.40
N PHE A 853 -24.91 0.28 -10.09
CA PHE A 853 -24.78 -0.85 -9.15
C PHE A 853 -26.04 -1.67 -9.08
N ASP A 854 -27.22 -1.04 -8.97
CA ASP A 854 -28.51 -1.74 -8.93
C ASP A 854 -28.70 -2.55 -10.23
N GLU A 855 -28.31 -2.01 -11.39
CA GLU A 855 -28.40 -2.70 -12.67
C GLU A 855 -27.57 -3.99 -12.71
N ILE A 856 -26.27 -3.91 -12.32
CA ILE A 856 -25.40 -5.10 -12.36
C ILE A 856 -25.68 -6.11 -11.24
N ILE A 857 -26.23 -5.66 -10.12
CA ILE A 857 -26.68 -6.54 -9.03
C ILE A 857 -27.96 -7.28 -9.45
N GLU A 858 -28.94 -6.59 -10.05
CA GLU A 858 -30.21 -7.21 -10.47
C GLU A 858 -30.06 -8.05 -11.75
N ASN A 859 -29.20 -7.60 -12.68
CA ASN A 859 -28.99 -8.20 -13.99
C ASN A 859 -27.48 -8.38 -14.27
N MET A 860 -26.86 -9.26 -13.49
CA MET A 860 -25.43 -9.54 -13.61
C MET A 860 -25.04 -9.86 -15.05
N PRO A 861 -24.14 -9.09 -15.69
CA PRO A 861 -23.64 -9.40 -17.03
C PRO A 861 -22.97 -10.79 -17.08
N GLN A 862 -23.30 -11.56 -18.10
CA GLN A 862 -22.81 -12.92 -18.28
C GLN A 862 -21.89 -12.99 -19.50
N SER A 863 -20.74 -13.61 -19.33
CA SER A 863 -19.76 -13.90 -20.37
C SER A 863 -19.05 -15.20 -20.02
N GLU A 864 -19.26 -16.23 -20.82
CA GLU A 864 -18.62 -17.54 -20.66
C GLU A 864 -17.09 -17.40 -20.81
N ALA A 865 -16.63 -16.58 -21.76
CA ALA A 865 -15.22 -16.34 -21.99
C ALA A 865 -14.52 -15.68 -20.80
N ALA A 866 -15.17 -14.66 -20.20
CA ALA A 866 -14.65 -13.99 -19.00
C ALA A 866 -14.69 -14.92 -17.78
N PHE A 867 -15.73 -15.72 -17.64
CA PHE A 867 -15.90 -16.68 -16.54
C PHE A 867 -14.80 -17.76 -16.55
N GLU A 868 -14.59 -18.42 -17.72
CA GLU A 868 -13.56 -19.46 -17.83
C GLU A 868 -12.16 -18.92 -17.58
N LEU A 869 -11.87 -17.70 -18.05
CA LEU A 869 -10.60 -17.03 -17.80
C LEU A 869 -10.40 -16.77 -16.31
N THR A 870 -11.39 -16.20 -15.64
CA THR A 870 -11.37 -15.93 -14.20
C THR A 870 -11.20 -17.21 -13.39
N LYS A 871 -11.98 -18.26 -13.71
CA LYS A 871 -11.89 -19.55 -13.05
C LYS A 871 -10.49 -20.18 -13.20
N GLN A 872 -9.94 -20.17 -14.40
CA GLN A 872 -8.61 -20.72 -14.66
C GLN A 872 -7.53 -19.92 -13.92
N GLY A 873 -7.59 -18.59 -13.95
CA GLY A 873 -6.67 -17.72 -13.22
C GLY A 873 -6.73 -17.98 -11.72
N LEU A 874 -7.92 -18.03 -11.13
CA LEU A 874 -8.13 -18.32 -9.71
C LEU A 874 -7.57 -19.70 -9.31
N LEU A 875 -7.83 -20.74 -10.08
CA LEU A 875 -7.30 -22.08 -9.83
C LEU A 875 -5.78 -22.13 -9.92
N THR A 876 -5.18 -21.46 -10.91
CA THR A 876 -3.72 -21.39 -11.05
C THR A 876 -3.08 -20.62 -9.90
N GLY A 877 -3.67 -19.47 -9.50
CA GLY A 877 -3.25 -18.69 -8.35
C GLY A 877 -3.29 -19.51 -7.05
N MET A 878 -4.43 -20.13 -6.74
CA MET A 878 -4.59 -20.99 -5.55
C MET A 878 -3.65 -22.20 -5.57
N GLY A 879 -3.41 -22.80 -6.73
CA GLY A 879 -2.51 -23.94 -6.87
C GLY A 879 -1.04 -23.62 -6.64
N THR A 880 -0.64 -22.37 -6.93
CA THR A 880 0.75 -21.89 -6.77
C THR A 880 1.02 -21.13 -5.49
N ALA A 881 0.00 -20.60 -4.84
CA ALA A 881 0.13 -19.95 -3.53
C ALA A 881 0.57 -20.95 -2.44
N ARG A 882 1.34 -20.44 -1.48
CA ARG A 882 1.78 -21.19 -0.29
C ARG A 882 1.54 -20.32 0.95
N THR A 883 0.90 -20.91 1.95
CA THR A 883 0.84 -20.29 3.29
C THR A 883 2.13 -20.65 4.01
N THR A 884 2.92 -19.65 4.37
CA THR A 884 4.25 -19.84 4.95
C THR A 884 4.41 -19.00 6.22
N LYS A 885 5.52 -19.16 6.93
CA LYS A 885 5.89 -18.32 8.08
C LYS A 885 4.77 -18.24 9.15
N MET A 886 4.56 -17.07 9.72
CA MET A 886 3.53 -16.77 10.72
C MET A 886 2.10 -16.96 10.20
N ASP A 887 1.87 -16.84 8.88
CA ASP A 887 0.54 -16.95 8.28
C ASP A 887 -0.11 -18.33 8.47
N VAL A 888 0.70 -19.39 8.63
CA VAL A 888 0.19 -20.73 8.96
C VAL A 888 -0.54 -20.70 10.30
N LEU A 889 0.02 -20.03 11.30
CA LEU A 889 -0.56 -19.92 12.65
C LEU A 889 -1.83 -19.07 12.62
N TRP A 890 -1.83 -17.97 11.91
CA TRP A 890 -3.02 -17.13 11.74
C TRP A 890 -4.14 -17.83 10.99
N LYS A 891 -3.79 -18.61 9.95
CA LYS A 891 -4.76 -19.42 9.23
C LYS A 891 -5.39 -20.44 10.17
N TYR A 892 -4.60 -21.12 11.02
CA TYR A 892 -5.11 -22.06 12.02
C TYR A 892 -6.09 -21.37 12.99
N ILE A 893 -5.75 -20.18 13.52
CA ILE A 893 -6.64 -19.39 14.37
C ILE A 893 -7.95 -19.06 13.66
N GLY A 894 -7.89 -18.65 12.39
CA GLY A 894 -9.06 -18.37 11.56
C GLY A 894 -9.95 -19.60 11.41
N ASP A 895 -9.39 -20.70 10.94
CA ASP A 895 -10.13 -21.96 10.73
C ASP A 895 -10.72 -22.51 12.04
N MET A 896 -10.01 -22.37 13.17
CA MET A 896 -10.51 -22.76 14.50
C MET A 896 -11.78 -21.96 14.88
N ARG A 897 -11.86 -20.68 14.58
CA ARG A 897 -13.05 -19.85 14.86
C ARG A 897 -14.26 -20.25 14.05
N PHE A 898 -14.04 -20.84 12.88
CA PHE A 898 -15.09 -21.44 12.05
C PHE A 898 -15.38 -22.92 12.41
N GLY A 899 -14.61 -23.53 13.33
CA GLY A 899 -14.76 -24.92 13.70
C GLY A 899 -14.37 -25.91 12.61
N ILE A 900 -13.39 -25.56 11.77
CA ILE A 900 -12.99 -26.29 10.55
C ILE A 900 -11.49 -26.63 10.51
N THR A 901 -10.89 -26.97 11.66
CA THR A 901 -9.48 -27.36 11.76
C THR A 901 -9.20 -28.80 11.34
N ASP A 902 -10.21 -29.63 11.16
CA ASP A 902 -10.14 -31.04 10.85
C ASP A 902 -10.06 -31.34 9.33
N PHE A 903 -10.19 -30.34 8.47
CA PHE A 903 -10.01 -30.46 7.04
C PHE A 903 -9.41 -29.19 6.41
N ASN A 904 -8.81 -29.36 5.24
CA ASN A 904 -8.21 -28.23 4.51
C ASN A 904 -9.26 -27.44 3.72
N ARG A 905 -9.73 -26.33 4.28
CA ARG A 905 -10.74 -25.45 3.66
C ARG A 905 -10.28 -24.94 2.28
N THR A 906 -9.01 -24.54 2.14
CA THR A 906 -8.48 -24.02 0.88
C THR A 906 -8.48 -25.10 -0.21
N GLU A 907 -8.11 -26.33 0.14
CA GLU A 907 -8.17 -27.47 -0.79
C GLU A 907 -9.60 -27.81 -1.20
N ALA A 908 -10.55 -27.75 -0.26
CA ALA A 908 -11.97 -27.98 -0.55
C ALA A 908 -12.53 -26.91 -1.51
N VAL A 909 -12.16 -25.63 -1.31
CA VAL A 909 -12.53 -24.53 -2.22
C VAL A 909 -11.95 -24.75 -3.60
N TYR A 910 -10.66 -25.06 -3.71
CA TYR A 910 -9.98 -25.34 -4.96
C TYR A 910 -10.66 -26.47 -5.74
N ASN A 911 -10.91 -27.60 -5.08
CA ASN A 911 -11.56 -28.77 -5.69
C ASN A 911 -13.02 -28.46 -6.12
N GLY A 912 -13.74 -27.68 -5.32
CA GLY A 912 -15.10 -27.24 -5.64
C GLY A 912 -15.16 -26.38 -6.90
N ILE A 913 -14.27 -25.39 -7.01
CA ILE A 913 -14.22 -24.47 -8.16
C ILE A 913 -13.95 -25.21 -9.48
N GLN A 914 -13.14 -26.28 -9.47
CA GLN A 914 -12.82 -27.05 -10.69
C GLN A 914 -14.06 -27.51 -11.47
N THR A 915 -15.12 -27.85 -10.79
CA THR A 915 -16.35 -28.40 -11.39
C THR A 915 -17.43 -27.35 -11.66
N MET A 916 -17.25 -26.13 -11.18
CA MET A 916 -18.24 -25.05 -11.31
C MET A 916 -18.34 -24.50 -12.73
N THR A 917 -19.53 -24.07 -13.10
CA THR A 917 -19.91 -23.45 -14.36
C THR A 917 -20.38 -22.01 -14.13
N LEU A 918 -20.50 -21.21 -15.18
CA LEU A 918 -21.13 -19.89 -15.11
C LEU A 918 -22.58 -19.99 -14.58
N ALA A 919 -23.31 -21.05 -14.91
CA ALA A 919 -24.67 -21.27 -14.42
C ALA A 919 -24.73 -21.37 -12.88
N ASP A 920 -23.75 -22.00 -12.25
CA ASP A 920 -23.68 -22.10 -10.76
C ASP A 920 -23.48 -20.71 -10.14
N VAL A 921 -22.65 -19.86 -10.74
CA VAL A 921 -22.40 -18.49 -10.27
C VAL A 921 -23.65 -17.60 -10.50
N VAL A 922 -24.34 -17.78 -11.61
CA VAL A 922 -25.60 -17.07 -11.90
C VAL A 922 -26.70 -17.52 -10.94
N GLU A 923 -26.82 -18.81 -10.66
CA GLU A 923 -27.78 -19.33 -9.67
C GLU A 923 -27.47 -18.79 -8.27
N PHE A 924 -26.20 -18.76 -7.88
CA PHE A 924 -25.75 -18.16 -6.63
C PHE A 924 -26.11 -16.67 -6.53
N GLN A 925 -25.83 -15.88 -7.56
CA GLN A 925 -26.23 -14.48 -7.66
C GLN A 925 -27.74 -14.28 -7.48
N GLN A 926 -28.56 -15.10 -8.14
CA GLN A 926 -30.00 -15.02 -8.07
C GLN A 926 -30.57 -15.38 -6.70
N ASN A 927 -29.95 -16.33 -6.01
CA ASN A 927 -30.45 -16.85 -4.73
C ASN A 927 -29.95 -16.03 -3.53
N HIS A 928 -28.75 -15.45 -3.58
CA HIS A 928 -28.08 -14.87 -2.42
C HIS A 928 -27.83 -13.36 -2.52
N ILE A 929 -27.89 -12.76 -3.74
CA ILE A 929 -27.56 -11.36 -3.96
C ILE A 929 -28.74 -10.57 -4.52
N LYS A 930 -29.36 -11.08 -5.61
CA LYS A 930 -30.46 -10.43 -6.27
C LYS A 930 -31.68 -10.28 -5.37
N GLY A 931 -32.30 -9.10 -5.40
CA GLY A 931 -33.50 -8.82 -4.61
C GLY A 931 -33.24 -8.60 -3.11
N ASN A 932 -31.99 -8.52 -2.68
CA ASN A 932 -31.68 -8.14 -1.33
C ASN A 932 -32.19 -6.72 -1.03
N LYS A 933 -32.47 -6.47 0.24
CA LYS A 933 -32.78 -5.13 0.74
C LYS A 933 -31.48 -4.44 1.14
N TYR A 934 -31.32 -3.19 0.74
CA TYR A 934 -30.07 -2.48 0.92
C TYR A 934 -30.21 -1.27 1.84
N ILE A 935 -29.16 -1.02 2.61
CA ILE A 935 -28.88 0.30 3.17
C ILE A 935 -27.99 1.03 2.18
N TYR A 936 -28.49 2.16 1.69
CA TYR A 936 -27.76 3.11 0.85
C TYR A 936 -27.06 4.12 1.76
N CYS A 937 -25.77 3.97 1.96
CA CYS A 937 -24.97 4.75 2.91
C CYS A 937 -24.21 5.84 2.16
N ILE A 938 -24.39 7.11 2.52
CA ILE A 938 -23.85 8.24 1.78
C ILE A 938 -23.17 9.23 2.73
N LEU A 939 -21.91 9.54 2.42
CA LEU A 939 -21.17 10.66 3.00
C LEU A 939 -20.98 11.73 1.92
N GLY A 940 -21.61 12.89 2.09
CA GLY A 940 -21.54 13.97 1.10
C GLY A 940 -22.30 15.22 1.51
N ASP A 941 -22.33 16.25 0.65
CA ASP A 941 -23.10 17.45 0.89
C ASP A 941 -24.52 17.30 0.33
N LYS A 942 -25.52 17.42 1.21
CA LYS A 942 -26.94 17.34 0.83
C LYS A 942 -27.38 18.42 -0.18
N ASN A 943 -26.61 19.51 -0.31
CA ASN A 943 -26.90 20.58 -1.26
C ASN A 943 -26.42 20.25 -2.68
N ASP A 944 -25.48 19.30 -2.80
CA ASP A 944 -24.85 18.92 -4.05
C ASP A 944 -25.38 17.60 -4.62
N VAL A 945 -26.32 16.95 -3.93
CA VAL A 945 -26.90 15.66 -4.34
C VAL A 945 -28.41 15.74 -4.53
N ASP A 946 -28.98 14.86 -5.37
CA ASP A 946 -30.43 14.78 -5.55
C ASP A 946 -31.12 14.07 -4.38
N MET A 947 -31.57 14.87 -3.40
CA MET A 947 -32.29 14.37 -2.23
C MET A 947 -33.67 13.77 -2.55
N ASN A 948 -34.30 14.11 -3.70
CA ASN A 948 -35.57 13.50 -4.11
C ASN A 948 -35.36 12.09 -4.64
N TYR A 949 -34.29 11.90 -5.39
CA TYR A 949 -33.88 10.57 -5.81
C TYR A 949 -33.57 9.67 -4.60
N LEU A 950 -32.81 10.15 -3.63
CA LEU A 950 -32.51 9.38 -2.41
C LEU A 950 -33.77 8.98 -1.63
N LYS A 951 -34.78 9.85 -1.55
CA LYS A 951 -36.07 9.51 -0.93
C LYS A 951 -36.87 8.44 -1.70
N SER A 952 -36.58 8.25 -2.99
CA SER A 952 -37.23 7.19 -3.78
C SER A 952 -36.64 5.81 -3.50
N LEU A 953 -35.39 5.73 -3.00
CA LEU A 953 -34.73 4.47 -2.62
C LEU A 953 -35.19 3.93 -1.26
N GLY A 954 -35.72 4.79 -0.40
CA GLY A 954 -36.19 4.40 0.93
C GLY A 954 -36.28 5.57 1.90
N LYS A 955 -36.56 5.26 3.17
CA LYS A 955 -36.59 6.27 4.23
C LYS A 955 -35.18 6.85 4.42
N VAL A 956 -35.03 8.17 4.32
CA VAL A 956 -33.77 8.86 4.56
C VAL A 956 -33.60 9.11 6.06
N GLU A 957 -32.55 8.58 6.63
CA GLU A 957 -32.08 8.79 7.98
C GLU A 957 -30.84 9.68 7.94
N PHE A 958 -30.92 10.87 8.52
CA PHE A 958 -29.76 11.76 8.69
C PHE A 958 -29.07 11.43 10.01
N VAL A 959 -27.76 11.20 9.92
CA VAL A 959 -26.95 10.92 11.11
C VAL A 959 -25.91 12.03 11.30
N SER A 960 -25.71 12.44 12.55
CA SER A 960 -24.69 13.44 12.90
C SER A 960 -23.32 12.79 13.08
N GLN A 961 -22.27 13.62 13.09
CA GLN A 961 -20.92 13.15 13.41
C GLN A 961 -20.86 12.52 14.81
N GLU A 962 -21.56 13.11 15.80
CA GLU A 962 -21.62 12.57 17.17
C GLU A 962 -22.21 11.16 17.21
N GLN A 963 -23.25 10.91 16.39
CA GLN A 963 -23.88 9.58 16.31
C GLN A 963 -22.96 8.54 15.69
N ILE A 964 -22.26 8.87 14.60
CA ILE A 964 -21.43 7.90 13.90
C ILE A 964 -20.06 7.67 14.57
N PHE A 965 -19.51 8.67 15.21
CA PHE A 965 -18.27 8.57 15.98
C PHE A 965 -18.49 8.02 17.39
N GLY A 966 -19.62 8.35 18.05
CA GLY A 966 -19.92 7.97 19.42
C GLY A 966 -19.38 8.95 20.47
N TYR A 967 -18.86 10.14 20.04
CA TYR A 967 -18.32 11.20 20.92
C TYR A 967 -18.54 12.60 20.38
#